data_4c4c4e0e3fac65ea4dd8c8d2b1268d62
#
_entry.id   4c4c4e0e3fac65ea4dd8c8d2b1268d62
#
_cell.length_a   1.000
_cell.length_b   1.000
_cell.length_c   1.000
_cell.angle_alpha   90.00
_cell.angle_beta   90.00
_cell.angle_gamma   90.00
#
_symmetry.space_group_name_H-M   'P 1'
#
loop_
_entity.id
_entity.type
_entity.pdbx_description
1 polymer ?
#
loop_
_entity_poly.entity_id
_entity_poly.type
_entity_poly.pdbx_seq_one_letter_code
_entity_poly.pdbx_strand_id
1 'polypeptide(L)'
;MSSSNKLSNQHNNREIQAEIGKFIAYNQDEFAELVTFVDFAEKFTLGFIEINFRPDIDLLIAGLQQNPQCQEIQFVVLDFPDANLRFLRDELLQQLAKIPKETHKKLVLLIRNLEKSIGVFGDYPPVLQDLNFVRDSYRQSVPHPILFILPDYAISRLAKFAPDFWAWKSGLFRFKTTESTRDRAIANTLDADTNIERLPTPEQQERIDLLHRLLMEYKPTGEIPSQENLRNYSNILNELSKIYLSQHKPIQARECLEKAWKIIQTLPDYSLQIEIVNQLGKSYQQQREFESANSYHQQALDIAKKQKNLHAVANSLFYLGNLSLEMQQFHQARDYYQQSLEITIEFGDRYSCASTYHQLGMVAQDLREYDQARDYYQQSLEIFIEFGDRYSCASSYHNLGTVAQKLREYDQARDYYQQALEIFIEFGDRYSCASSYHNLGMVAQLLREYDQARHYYQQALEITIEFGDHYNCASSYHQLGMVAQKLHEYDQARHYYQQALEIYSDDDRYSCARSYHQLGIVAQELREYDQARHYYQQALEITIEFGDRYNCARIYYHLGIVAQELREYDQARHYYQQALEILSEFGDRYNCAITYHQFGNFAEDLREYYQARDYYQQALEIFIEFGYRYECASTYQQLGIVAQQLQEYDQARHYYQQALEIFTEFGDRYNCASTYHNLGIVAQKLRQYDQAKDYYQQALEILIEFGDRYNCASSYGQLGTIAQAEENYAEARTNLQTALEIYVEYQNEYWAKVVREILKSIPE
;
A
#
# COMPACT_ATOMS: atom_id res chain seq x y z
N MET A 1 -40.27 1.04 45.02
CA MET A 1 -38.91 0.93 44.43
C MET A 1 -37.75 1.22 45.41
N SER A 2 -37.94 1.35 46.74
CA SER A 2 -36.87 1.68 47.68
C SER A 2 -36.35 0.53 48.56
N SER A 3 -37.04 -0.61 48.63
CA SER A 3 -36.62 -1.74 49.44
C SER A 3 -35.73 -2.75 48.71
N SER A 4 -35.89 -2.95 47.40
CA SER A 4 -35.01 -3.84 46.60
C SER A 4 -33.59 -3.28 46.41
N ASN A 5 -33.41 -1.96 46.27
CA ASN A 5 -32.10 -1.33 46.19
C ASN A 5 -31.32 -1.36 47.53
N LYS A 6 -32.00 -1.38 48.68
CA LYS A 6 -31.36 -1.50 50.00
C LYS A 6 -30.88 -2.95 50.27
N LEU A 7 -31.63 -3.95 49.81
CA LEU A 7 -31.26 -5.38 49.97
C LEU A 7 -30.12 -5.76 49.04
N SER A 8 -30.07 -5.25 47.79
CA SER A 8 -28.96 -5.48 46.87
C SER A 8 -27.67 -4.79 47.35
N ASN A 9 -27.74 -3.56 47.89
CA ASN A 9 -26.58 -2.90 48.48
C ASN A 9 -26.06 -3.57 49.76
N GLN A 10 -26.94 -4.17 50.56
CA GLN A 10 -26.53 -4.91 51.77
C GLN A 10 -25.88 -6.26 51.41
N HIS A 11 -26.35 -6.91 50.35
CA HIS A 11 -25.77 -8.16 49.86
C HIS A 11 -24.38 -7.92 49.27
N ASN A 12 -24.25 -6.92 48.44
CA ASN A 12 -22.98 -6.49 47.82
C ASN A 12 -21.92 -6.09 48.88
N ASN A 13 -22.33 -5.36 49.93
CA ASN A 13 -21.41 -4.99 51.04
C ASN A 13 -20.93 -6.21 51.84
N ARG A 14 -21.80 -7.25 52.03
CA ARG A 14 -21.39 -8.47 52.73
C ARG A 14 -20.42 -9.30 51.89
N GLU A 15 -20.61 -9.39 50.59
CA GLU A 15 -19.69 -10.07 49.69
C GLU A 15 -18.32 -9.41 49.64
N ILE A 16 -18.26 -8.08 49.50
CA ILE A 16 -17.01 -7.31 49.52
C ILE A 16 -16.25 -7.49 50.87
N GLN A 17 -16.97 -7.49 52.01
CA GLN A 17 -16.36 -7.72 53.30
C GLN A 17 -15.82 -9.16 53.44
N ALA A 18 -16.48 -10.15 52.88
CA ALA A 18 -15.99 -11.51 52.85
C ALA A 18 -14.76 -11.69 51.96
N GLU A 19 -14.69 -10.97 50.83
CA GLU A 19 -13.53 -10.98 49.94
C GLU A 19 -12.30 -10.27 50.58
N ILE A 20 -12.49 -9.13 51.28
CA ILE A 20 -11.44 -8.47 52.05
C ILE A 20 -10.88 -9.43 53.12
N GLY A 21 -11.79 -10.12 53.87
CA GLY A 21 -11.40 -11.09 54.87
C GLY A 21 -10.57 -12.26 54.32
N LYS A 22 -10.97 -12.80 53.14
CA LYS A 22 -10.25 -13.87 52.47
C LYS A 22 -8.87 -13.40 51.99
N PHE A 23 -8.80 -12.21 51.35
CA PHE A 23 -7.54 -11.64 50.86
C PHE A 23 -6.55 -11.43 51.99
N ILE A 24 -6.97 -10.86 53.12
CA ILE A 24 -6.14 -10.65 54.30
C ILE A 24 -5.69 -11.98 54.92
N ALA A 25 -6.58 -12.95 55.05
CA ALA A 25 -6.25 -14.28 55.59
C ALA A 25 -5.23 -15.01 54.71
N TYR A 26 -5.34 -14.87 53.40
CA TYR A 26 -4.39 -15.47 52.43
C TYR A 26 -3.00 -14.82 52.47
N ASN A 27 -2.93 -13.54 52.84
CA ASN A 27 -1.71 -12.72 52.93
C ASN A 27 -1.43 -12.24 54.37
N GLN A 28 -1.75 -13.06 55.39
CA GLN A 28 -1.79 -12.64 56.78
C GLN A 28 -0.48 -12.03 57.28
N ASP A 29 0.65 -12.66 57.02
CA ASP A 29 1.96 -12.23 57.49
C ASP A 29 2.39 -10.90 56.83
N GLU A 30 2.30 -10.82 55.51
CA GLU A 30 2.63 -9.61 54.73
C GLU A 30 1.72 -8.42 55.08
N PHE A 31 0.42 -8.70 55.31
CA PHE A 31 -0.52 -7.67 55.74
C PHE A 31 -0.20 -7.14 57.14
N ALA A 32 0.16 -8.01 58.08
CA ALA A 32 0.55 -7.63 59.44
C ALA A 32 1.86 -6.82 59.45
N GLU A 33 2.84 -7.20 58.61
CA GLU A 33 4.09 -6.44 58.45
C GLU A 33 3.79 -5.07 57.82
N LEU A 34 2.95 -4.97 56.81
CA LEU A 34 2.56 -3.70 56.20
C LEU A 34 1.84 -2.79 57.21
N VAL A 35 0.89 -3.31 57.99
CA VAL A 35 0.20 -2.55 59.05
C VAL A 35 1.23 -2.01 60.06
N THR A 36 2.14 -2.85 60.50
CA THR A 36 3.24 -2.45 61.44
C THR A 36 4.11 -1.37 60.81
N PHE A 37 4.49 -1.54 59.55
CA PHE A 37 5.28 -0.54 58.83
C PHE A 37 4.57 0.81 58.77
N VAL A 38 3.27 0.80 58.39
CA VAL A 38 2.48 2.03 58.28
C VAL A 38 2.28 2.70 59.60
N ASP A 39 2.16 1.96 60.71
CA ASP A 39 2.01 2.48 62.07
C ASP A 39 3.29 3.17 62.54
N PHE A 40 4.47 2.59 62.31
CA PHE A 40 5.78 3.13 62.73
C PHE A 40 6.42 4.11 61.74
N ALA A 41 6.00 4.18 60.48
CA ALA A 41 6.57 5.07 59.47
C ALA A 41 6.34 6.54 59.85
N GLU A 42 7.39 7.31 60.03
CA GLU A 42 7.35 8.76 60.32
C GLU A 42 8.02 9.54 59.18
N LYS A 43 7.56 10.78 58.97
CA LYS A 43 8.12 11.68 57.95
C LYS A 43 8.22 11.01 56.58
N PHE A 44 9.26 11.35 55.78
CA PHE A 44 9.52 10.69 54.51
C PHE A 44 10.06 9.27 54.78
N THR A 45 9.21 8.29 54.53
CA THR A 45 9.54 6.85 54.57
C THR A 45 9.02 6.22 53.27
N LEU A 46 9.83 5.37 52.63
CA LEU A 46 9.53 4.80 51.33
C LEU A 46 9.29 3.30 51.44
N GLY A 47 8.10 2.86 51.05
CA GLY A 47 7.72 1.44 50.97
C GLY A 47 7.20 1.07 49.59
N PHE A 48 7.35 -0.21 49.22
CA PHE A 48 6.87 -0.78 48.01
C PHE A 48 5.95 -1.97 48.29
N ILE A 49 4.83 -2.02 47.59
CA ILE A 49 3.84 -3.08 47.67
C ILE A 49 3.76 -3.73 46.31
N GLU A 50 4.09 -5.02 46.24
CA GLU A 50 4.02 -5.84 45.05
C GLU A 50 2.65 -6.49 44.96
N ILE A 51 1.85 -6.04 44.03
CA ILE A 51 0.51 -6.59 43.72
C ILE A 51 0.28 -6.53 42.19
N ASN A 52 -0.13 -7.65 41.60
CA ASN A 52 -0.23 -7.78 40.16
C ASN A 52 -1.59 -7.38 39.60
N PHE A 53 -2.66 -7.41 40.38
CA PHE A 53 -4.02 -7.20 39.89
C PHE A 53 -4.78 -6.12 40.64
N ARG A 54 -5.49 -5.28 39.87
CA ARG A 54 -6.25 -4.13 40.41
C ARG A 54 -7.31 -4.51 41.42
N PRO A 55 -8.09 -5.60 41.31
CA PRO A 55 -9.04 -6.01 42.34
C PRO A 55 -8.39 -6.26 43.69
N ASP A 56 -7.20 -6.88 43.71
CA ASP A 56 -6.47 -7.16 44.95
C ASP A 56 -5.90 -5.86 45.56
N ILE A 57 -5.56 -4.84 44.75
CA ILE A 57 -5.18 -3.50 45.23
C ILE A 57 -6.34 -2.84 45.98
N ASP A 58 -7.55 -2.91 45.42
CA ASP A 58 -8.71 -2.31 46.07
C ASP A 58 -9.09 -3.06 47.35
N LEU A 59 -8.94 -4.37 47.40
CA LEU A 59 -9.11 -5.16 48.63
C LEU A 59 -8.06 -4.80 49.70
N LEU A 60 -6.78 -4.61 49.35
CA LEU A 60 -5.73 -4.19 50.23
C LEU A 60 -6.02 -2.81 50.84
N ILE A 61 -6.37 -1.84 49.99
CA ILE A 61 -6.66 -0.47 50.45
C ILE A 61 -7.87 -0.46 51.40
N ALA A 62 -8.93 -1.19 51.07
CA ALA A 62 -10.08 -1.34 51.95
C ALA A 62 -9.75 -2.03 53.25
N GLY A 63 -8.89 -3.05 53.23
CA GLY A 63 -8.36 -3.74 54.40
C GLY A 63 -7.58 -2.83 55.33
N LEU A 64 -6.67 -1.98 54.79
CA LEU A 64 -5.92 -1.00 55.55
C LEU A 64 -6.81 0.05 56.19
N GLN A 65 -7.78 0.58 55.44
CA GLN A 65 -8.72 1.59 55.94
C GLN A 65 -9.64 1.09 57.06
N GLN A 66 -9.90 -0.22 57.11
CA GLN A 66 -10.78 -0.86 58.08
C GLN A 66 -10.01 -1.44 59.28
N ASN A 67 -8.70 -1.47 59.20
CA ASN A 67 -7.89 -2.08 60.26
C ASN A 67 -7.92 -1.23 61.53
N PRO A 68 -8.21 -1.81 62.71
CA PRO A 68 -8.25 -1.06 64.00
C PRO A 68 -6.94 -0.34 64.35
N GLN A 69 -5.77 -0.87 63.98
CA GLN A 69 -4.48 -0.25 64.24
C GLN A 69 -4.22 0.96 63.32
N CYS A 70 -4.96 1.14 62.25
CA CYS A 70 -4.80 2.22 61.30
C CYS A 70 -5.83 3.36 61.50
N GLN A 71 -6.61 3.40 62.59
CA GLN A 71 -7.68 4.38 62.80
C GLN A 71 -7.17 5.84 62.89
N GLU A 72 -5.93 6.03 63.33
CA GLU A 72 -5.27 7.35 63.39
C GLU A 72 -4.50 7.71 62.13
N ILE A 73 -4.70 6.93 61.03
CA ILE A 73 -4.01 7.12 59.76
C ILE A 73 -5.03 7.58 58.71
N GLN A 74 -4.69 8.64 58.00
CA GLN A 74 -5.38 9.06 56.81
C GLN A 74 -4.66 8.49 55.56
N PHE A 75 -5.22 7.47 54.93
CA PHE A 75 -4.71 6.95 53.67
C PHE A 75 -5.22 7.79 52.51
N VAL A 76 -4.31 8.31 51.71
CA VAL A 76 -4.62 9.06 50.49
C VAL A 76 -4.11 8.29 49.28
N VAL A 77 -5.05 7.88 48.44
CA VAL A 77 -4.76 7.18 47.18
C VAL A 77 -4.53 8.20 46.08
N LEU A 78 -3.38 8.15 45.43
CA LEU A 78 -2.98 9.02 44.34
C LEU A 78 -2.78 8.17 43.05
N ASP A 79 -3.50 8.50 42.00
CA ASP A 79 -3.50 7.79 40.75
C ASP A 79 -2.63 8.50 39.70
N PHE A 80 -1.75 7.74 39.00
CA PHE A 80 -0.86 8.26 37.98
C PHE A 80 -0.97 7.41 36.70
N PRO A 81 -2.11 7.45 35.95
CA PRO A 81 -2.36 6.59 34.82
C PRO A 81 -1.72 7.06 33.51
N ASP A 82 -1.06 8.21 33.48
CA ASP A 82 -0.44 8.77 32.28
C ASP A 82 0.81 7.98 31.89
N ALA A 83 0.76 7.31 30.75
CA ALA A 83 1.89 6.54 30.20
C ALA A 83 3.11 7.41 29.84
N ASN A 84 2.91 8.71 29.62
CA ASN A 84 3.96 9.67 29.26
C ASN A 84 4.48 10.49 30.43
N LEU A 85 4.10 10.13 31.65
CA LEU A 85 4.52 10.83 32.84
C LEU A 85 6.05 10.84 32.97
N ARG A 86 6.62 12.03 33.14
CA ARG A 86 8.08 12.23 33.33
C ARG A 86 8.44 12.71 34.73
N PHE A 87 7.66 13.65 35.29
CA PHE A 87 7.96 14.38 36.54
C PHE A 87 6.97 14.01 37.63
N LEU A 88 7.11 12.80 38.17
CA LEU A 88 6.18 12.28 39.19
C LEU A 88 6.10 13.17 40.45
N ARG A 89 7.22 13.73 40.89
CA ARG A 89 7.23 14.58 42.09
C ARG A 89 6.33 15.80 41.94
N ASP A 90 6.42 16.48 40.85
CA ASP A 90 5.69 17.73 40.59
C ASP A 90 4.18 17.48 40.51
N GLU A 91 3.79 16.41 39.80
CA GLU A 91 2.39 15.98 39.72
C GLU A 91 1.86 15.52 41.10
N LEU A 92 2.67 14.81 41.89
CA LEU A 92 2.35 14.39 43.26
C LEU A 92 2.09 15.61 44.15
N LEU A 93 2.93 16.63 44.08
CA LEU A 93 2.76 17.86 44.85
C LEU A 93 1.50 18.62 44.46
N GLN A 94 1.15 18.66 43.18
CA GLN A 94 -0.09 19.28 42.70
C GLN A 94 -1.32 18.55 43.23
N GLN A 95 -1.32 17.21 43.19
CA GLN A 95 -2.43 16.42 43.74
C GLN A 95 -2.50 16.57 45.27
N LEU A 96 -1.38 16.51 45.96
CA LEU A 96 -1.30 16.63 47.43
C LEU A 96 -1.82 17.99 47.93
N ALA A 97 -1.58 19.07 47.19
CA ALA A 97 -2.07 20.41 47.54
C ALA A 97 -3.61 20.53 47.54
N LYS A 98 -4.33 19.64 46.86
CA LYS A 98 -5.80 19.62 46.78
C LYS A 98 -6.47 18.80 47.86
N ILE A 99 -5.69 18.07 48.71
CA ILE A 99 -6.23 17.13 49.68
C ILE A 99 -6.42 17.78 51.03
N PRO A 100 -7.63 17.72 51.61
CA PRO A 100 -7.89 18.20 52.96
C PRO A 100 -7.20 17.30 53.99
N LYS A 101 -6.37 17.89 54.85
CA LYS A 101 -5.69 17.15 55.91
C LYS A 101 -6.59 17.05 57.16
N GLU A 102 -6.79 15.84 57.66
CA GLU A 102 -7.45 15.62 58.91
C GLU A 102 -6.50 16.00 60.10
N THR A 103 -6.91 16.93 60.95
CA THR A 103 -6.07 17.64 61.92
C THR A 103 -5.42 16.78 62.99
N HIS A 104 -5.79 15.49 63.12
CA HIS A 104 -5.26 14.61 64.15
C HIS A 104 -4.76 13.27 63.58
N LYS A 105 -4.74 13.11 62.26
CA LYS A 105 -4.33 11.85 61.64
C LYS A 105 -3.00 11.98 60.92
N LYS A 106 -2.24 10.93 60.99
CA LYS A 106 -1.01 10.72 60.20
C LYS A 106 -1.40 10.49 58.73
N LEU A 107 -0.79 11.27 57.84
CA LEU A 107 -1.01 11.11 56.42
C LEU A 107 -0.07 10.06 55.82
N VAL A 108 -0.62 9.08 55.07
CA VAL A 108 0.12 8.07 54.32
C VAL A 108 -0.33 8.09 52.88
N LEU A 109 0.60 8.20 51.93
CA LEU A 109 0.32 8.29 50.50
C LEU A 109 0.44 6.91 49.85
N LEU A 110 -0.61 6.48 49.14
CA LEU A 110 -0.67 5.26 48.37
C LEU A 110 -0.62 5.64 46.89
N ILE A 111 0.46 5.33 46.20
CA ILE A 111 0.67 5.64 44.76
C ILE A 111 0.37 4.41 43.97
N ARG A 112 -0.57 4.54 43.00
CA ARG A 112 -0.97 3.46 42.09
C ARG A 112 -1.06 3.91 40.64
N ASN A 113 -1.20 2.96 39.71
CA ASN A 113 -1.28 3.13 38.26
C ASN A 113 -0.02 3.76 37.63
N LEU A 114 1.11 3.81 38.33
CA LEU A 114 2.39 4.31 37.82
C LEU A 114 3.05 3.33 36.85
N GLU A 115 2.61 2.08 36.85
CA GLU A 115 3.13 1.01 36.00
C GLU A 115 3.00 1.32 34.50
N LYS A 116 2.02 2.15 34.10
CA LYS A 116 1.85 2.55 32.69
C LYS A 116 3.04 3.40 32.18
N SER A 117 3.55 4.31 33.02
CA SER A 117 4.71 5.12 32.66
C SER A 117 6.05 4.40 32.83
N ILE A 118 6.09 3.34 33.64
CA ILE A 118 7.26 2.46 33.78
C ILE A 118 7.37 1.49 32.61
N GLY A 119 6.24 1.00 32.07
CA GLY A 119 6.15 0.05 30.96
C GLY A 119 6.70 -1.34 31.32
N VAL A 120 6.44 -2.33 30.47
CA VAL A 120 6.95 -3.71 30.63
C VAL A 120 8.29 -3.87 29.93
N PHE A 121 8.46 -3.26 28.76
CA PHE A 121 9.63 -3.36 27.88
C PHE A 121 10.15 -1.99 27.46
N GLY A 122 11.23 -1.99 26.71
CA GLY A 122 11.81 -0.80 26.10
C GLY A 122 12.97 -0.20 26.90
N ASP A 123 13.41 0.95 26.43
CA ASP A 123 14.55 1.69 26.96
C ASP A 123 14.27 2.26 28.35
N TYR A 124 15.23 3.00 28.87
CA TYR A 124 15.17 3.58 30.21
C TYR A 124 13.94 4.54 30.33
N PRO A 125 12.91 4.20 31.15
CA PRO A 125 11.72 5.03 31.28
C PRO A 125 12.02 6.42 31.79
N PRO A 126 11.50 7.50 31.19
CA PRO A 126 11.77 8.87 31.65
C PRO A 126 11.37 9.13 33.10
N VAL A 127 10.28 8.53 33.59
CA VAL A 127 9.83 8.65 34.99
C VAL A 127 10.84 8.03 35.94
N LEU A 128 11.49 6.93 35.58
CA LEU A 128 12.50 6.28 36.42
C LEU A 128 13.84 7.05 36.43
N GLN A 129 14.17 7.70 35.30
CA GLN A 129 15.28 8.62 35.21
C GLN A 129 15.09 9.79 36.19
N ASP A 130 13.91 10.42 36.17
CA ASP A 130 13.57 11.52 37.07
C ASP A 130 13.60 11.08 38.51
N LEU A 131 12.94 9.96 38.86
CA LEU A 131 12.96 9.41 40.22
C LEU A 131 14.40 9.23 40.78
N ASN A 132 15.28 8.69 39.94
CA ASN A 132 16.66 8.47 40.36
C ASN A 132 17.45 9.79 40.54
N PHE A 133 17.15 10.79 39.69
CA PHE A 133 17.84 12.08 39.68
C PHE A 133 17.36 13.02 40.76
N VAL A 134 16.04 13.12 41.02
CA VAL A 134 15.43 14.08 41.96
C VAL A 134 15.16 13.49 43.37
N ARG A 135 15.68 12.31 43.68
CA ARG A 135 15.39 11.57 44.92
C ARG A 135 15.50 12.42 46.19
N ASP A 136 16.55 13.22 46.34
CA ASP A 136 16.81 14.06 47.54
C ASP A 136 15.73 15.13 47.72
N SER A 137 15.12 15.59 46.66
CA SER A 137 14.04 16.56 46.67
C SER A 137 12.73 16.00 47.24
N TYR A 138 12.47 14.69 47.11
CA TYR A 138 11.30 14.05 47.74
C TYR A 138 11.34 14.17 49.26
N ARG A 139 12.47 13.92 49.87
CA ARG A 139 12.65 14.01 51.32
C ARG A 139 12.34 15.40 51.89
N GLN A 140 12.59 16.43 51.09
CA GLN A 140 12.34 17.82 51.49
C GLN A 140 10.91 18.27 51.19
N SER A 141 10.35 17.84 50.06
CA SER A 141 9.06 18.34 49.55
C SER A 141 7.85 17.50 49.96
N VAL A 142 8.04 16.20 50.28
CA VAL A 142 6.96 15.26 50.67
C VAL A 142 7.28 14.65 52.04
N PRO A 143 6.99 15.36 53.15
CA PRO A 143 7.32 14.89 54.52
C PRO A 143 6.31 13.86 55.03
N HIS A 144 5.91 12.89 54.21
CA HIS A 144 4.93 11.86 54.52
C HIS A 144 5.42 10.48 54.04
N PRO A 145 5.00 9.37 54.70
CA PRO A 145 5.25 8.04 54.18
C PRO A 145 4.59 7.84 52.81
N ILE A 146 5.34 7.24 51.88
CA ILE A 146 4.90 6.94 50.52
C ILE A 146 4.99 5.43 50.30
N LEU A 147 3.91 4.83 49.88
CA LEU A 147 3.80 3.44 49.48
C LEU A 147 3.48 3.37 47.98
N PHE A 148 4.41 2.83 47.20
CA PHE A 148 4.18 2.53 45.77
C PHE A 148 3.55 1.16 45.63
N ILE A 149 2.37 1.09 45.07
CA ILE A 149 1.66 -0.14 44.75
C ILE A 149 1.91 -0.45 43.28
N LEU A 150 2.72 -1.48 43.02
CA LEU A 150 3.24 -1.78 41.68
C LEU A 150 3.20 -3.30 41.42
N PRO A 151 3.03 -3.73 40.16
CA PRO A 151 3.23 -5.12 39.78
C PRO A 151 4.72 -5.50 39.79
N ASP A 152 5.03 -6.79 39.91
CA ASP A 152 6.39 -7.36 40.00
C ASP A 152 7.34 -6.81 38.94
N TYR A 153 6.91 -6.75 37.65
CA TYR A 153 7.74 -6.23 36.58
C TYR A 153 8.12 -4.76 36.76
N ALA A 154 7.18 -3.95 37.25
CA ALA A 154 7.43 -2.53 37.44
C ALA A 154 8.41 -2.29 38.60
N ILE A 155 8.30 -3.10 39.66
CA ILE A 155 9.26 -3.12 40.78
C ILE A 155 10.65 -3.55 40.30
N SER A 156 10.73 -4.60 39.50
CA SER A 156 11.98 -5.07 38.90
C SER A 156 12.62 -4.02 37.99
N ARG A 157 11.86 -3.31 37.18
CA ARG A 157 12.35 -2.22 36.34
C ARG A 157 12.80 -1.01 37.18
N LEU A 158 12.03 -0.66 38.20
CA LEU A 158 12.40 0.43 39.13
C LEU A 158 13.72 0.12 39.83
N ALA A 159 13.90 -1.11 40.33
CA ALA A 159 15.16 -1.53 40.94
C ALA A 159 16.34 -1.48 39.95
N LYS A 160 16.12 -1.80 38.67
CA LYS A 160 17.15 -1.78 37.64
C LYS A 160 17.48 -0.36 37.14
N PHE A 161 16.48 0.47 36.91
CA PHE A 161 16.63 1.76 36.22
C PHE A 161 16.59 2.98 37.15
N ALA A 162 16.19 2.82 38.44
CA ALA A 162 16.27 3.85 39.45
C ALA A 162 16.95 3.30 40.73
N PRO A 163 18.19 2.75 40.64
CA PRO A 163 18.84 2.04 41.76
C PRO A 163 19.05 2.91 42.98
N ASP A 164 19.33 4.20 42.82
CA ASP A 164 19.54 5.11 43.92
C ASP A 164 18.26 5.46 44.67
N PHE A 165 17.13 5.57 43.93
CA PHE A 165 15.81 5.74 44.53
C PHE A 165 15.37 4.45 45.23
N TRP A 166 15.63 3.29 44.61
CA TRP A 166 15.35 1.98 45.16
C TRP A 166 16.11 1.71 46.46
N ALA A 167 17.36 2.20 46.56
CA ALA A 167 18.18 2.03 47.74
C ALA A 167 17.58 2.69 49.01
N TRP A 168 16.63 3.62 48.86
CA TRP A 168 15.95 4.27 50.00
C TRP A 168 14.73 3.52 50.50
N LYS A 169 14.40 2.37 49.92
CA LYS A 169 13.28 1.56 50.40
C LYS A 169 13.48 1.15 51.87
N SER A 170 12.44 1.35 52.63
CA SER A 170 12.38 0.94 54.05
C SER A 170 11.54 -0.34 54.20
N GLY A 171 10.71 -0.70 53.23
CA GLY A 171 9.92 -1.92 53.21
C GLY A 171 9.57 -2.40 51.81
N LEU A 172 9.43 -3.71 51.62
CA LEU A 172 8.94 -4.33 50.43
C LEU A 172 7.97 -5.47 50.83
N PHE A 173 6.70 -5.34 50.44
CA PHE A 173 5.62 -6.23 50.86
C PHE A 173 5.07 -6.94 49.60
N ARG A 174 5.06 -8.28 49.57
CA ARG A 174 4.70 -9.08 48.45
C ARG A 174 3.39 -9.81 48.66
N PHE A 175 2.32 -9.29 48.08
CA PHE A 175 0.99 -9.90 48.21
C PHE A 175 0.74 -10.91 47.10
N LYS A 176 0.32 -12.10 47.50
CA LYS A 176 -0.07 -13.17 46.58
C LYS A 176 -1.47 -12.91 46.06
N THR A 177 -1.66 -13.11 44.74
CA THR A 177 -2.98 -13.02 44.11
C THR A 177 -3.88 -14.15 44.55
N THR A 178 -5.12 -13.84 44.89
CA THR A 178 -6.11 -14.87 45.26
C THR A 178 -6.52 -15.71 44.03
N GLU A 179 -6.87 -17.00 44.26
CA GLU A 179 -7.32 -17.88 43.16
C GLU A 179 -8.50 -17.26 42.42
N SER A 180 -9.47 -16.70 43.14
CA SER A 180 -10.65 -16.07 42.51
C SER A 180 -10.32 -14.89 41.63
N THR A 181 -9.35 -14.06 41.98
CA THR A 181 -8.89 -12.94 41.14
C THR A 181 -8.14 -13.44 39.93
N ARG A 182 -7.29 -14.44 40.09
CA ARG A 182 -6.50 -15.06 39.04
C ARG A 182 -7.40 -15.74 37.98
N ASP A 183 -8.37 -16.57 38.45
CA ASP A 183 -9.28 -17.28 37.55
C ASP A 183 -10.20 -16.33 36.78
N ARG A 184 -10.67 -15.25 37.43
CA ARG A 184 -11.45 -14.21 36.78
C ARG A 184 -10.62 -13.44 35.74
N ALA A 185 -9.37 -13.16 36.04
CA ALA A 185 -8.47 -12.46 35.11
C ALA A 185 -8.17 -13.33 33.89
N ILE A 186 -7.94 -14.64 34.06
CA ILE A 186 -7.78 -15.59 32.95
C ILE A 186 -9.06 -15.67 32.12
N ALA A 187 -10.22 -15.95 32.75
CA ALA A 187 -11.46 -16.07 32.04
C ALA A 187 -11.73 -14.83 31.16
N ASN A 188 -11.62 -13.63 31.73
CA ASN A 188 -11.80 -12.38 31.00
C ASN A 188 -10.78 -12.16 29.86
N THR A 189 -9.59 -12.76 29.97
CA THR A 189 -8.53 -12.60 28.98
C THR A 189 -8.63 -13.62 27.84
N LEU A 190 -9.04 -14.83 28.16
CA LEU A 190 -9.16 -15.93 27.19
C LEU A 190 -10.51 -15.97 26.48
N ASP A 191 -11.61 -15.57 27.17
CA ASP A 191 -12.97 -15.56 26.62
C ASP A 191 -13.27 -14.31 25.77
N ALA A 192 -12.39 -13.31 25.77
CA ALA A 192 -12.56 -12.15 24.92
C ALA A 192 -12.27 -12.53 23.46
N ASP A 193 -13.33 -12.77 22.71
CA ASP A 193 -13.37 -13.02 21.26
C ASP A 193 -12.95 -11.78 20.45
N THR A 194 -11.96 -11.06 20.95
CA THR A 194 -11.42 -9.86 20.30
C THR A 194 -10.37 -10.28 19.29
N ASN A 195 -10.66 -9.97 18.03
CA ASN A 195 -9.68 -10.13 16.94
C ASN A 195 -8.46 -9.24 17.24
N ILE A 196 -7.43 -9.85 17.82
CA ILE A 196 -6.24 -9.18 18.37
C ILE A 196 -5.51 -8.34 17.30
N GLU A 197 -5.56 -8.79 16.06
CA GLU A 197 -4.93 -8.11 14.93
C GLU A 197 -5.57 -6.75 14.61
N ARG A 198 -6.80 -6.52 15.09
CA ARG A 198 -7.58 -5.29 14.84
C ARG A 198 -7.56 -4.29 16.01
N LEU A 199 -6.94 -4.66 17.14
CA LEU A 199 -6.86 -3.76 18.29
C LEU A 199 -5.85 -2.63 18.01
N PRO A 200 -6.16 -1.39 18.42
CA PRO A 200 -5.17 -0.31 18.41
C PRO A 200 -3.93 -0.66 19.22
N THR A 201 -2.78 -0.17 18.83
CA THR A 201 -1.48 -0.46 19.46
C THR A 201 -1.48 -0.26 21.00
N PRO A 202 -2.13 0.77 21.57
CA PRO A 202 -2.19 0.93 23.04
C PRO A 202 -2.98 -0.20 23.71
N GLU A 203 -4.06 -0.68 23.13
CA GLU A 203 -4.87 -1.77 23.67
C GLU A 203 -4.15 -3.12 23.58
N GLN A 204 -3.41 -3.35 22.49
CA GLN A 204 -2.52 -4.51 22.38
C GLN A 204 -1.45 -4.49 23.47
N GLN A 205 -0.89 -3.33 23.80
CA GLN A 205 0.11 -3.19 24.85
C GLN A 205 -0.48 -3.47 26.23
N GLU A 206 -1.67 -2.98 26.54
CA GLU A 206 -2.38 -3.31 27.80
C GLU A 206 -2.62 -4.82 27.93
N ARG A 207 -2.97 -5.47 26.83
CA ARG A 207 -3.19 -6.93 26.82
C ARG A 207 -1.87 -7.71 27.01
N ILE A 208 -0.77 -7.26 26.40
CA ILE A 208 0.56 -7.83 26.65
C ILE A 208 0.92 -7.71 28.13
N ASP A 209 0.73 -6.55 28.73
CA ASP A 209 1.05 -6.27 30.13
C ASP A 209 0.23 -7.19 31.07
N LEU A 210 -1.05 -7.38 30.75
CA LEU A 210 -1.93 -8.29 31.50
C LEU A 210 -1.48 -9.76 31.36
N LEU A 211 -1.16 -10.20 30.15
CA LEU A 211 -0.69 -11.57 29.90
C LEU A 211 0.64 -11.85 30.60
N HIS A 212 1.55 -10.88 30.65
CA HIS A 212 2.79 -11.02 31.41
C HIS A 212 2.57 -11.15 32.93
N ARG A 213 1.62 -10.39 33.52
CA ARG A 213 1.25 -10.54 34.93
C ARG A 213 0.69 -11.95 35.21
N LEU A 214 -0.23 -12.41 34.34
CA LEU A 214 -0.77 -13.76 34.44
C LEU A 214 0.33 -14.82 34.31
N LEU A 215 1.28 -14.62 33.40
CA LEU A 215 2.40 -15.54 33.19
C LEU A 215 3.27 -15.71 34.45
N MET A 216 3.49 -14.63 35.21
CA MET A 216 4.22 -14.70 36.47
C MET A 216 3.48 -15.48 37.55
N GLU A 217 2.16 -15.29 37.64
CA GLU A 217 1.31 -16.00 38.62
C GLU A 217 1.21 -17.52 38.35
N TYR A 218 1.26 -17.94 37.09
CA TYR A 218 1.17 -19.35 36.69
C TYR A 218 2.53 -20.01 36.46
N LYS A 219 3.64 -19.27 36.67
CA LYS A 219 4.96 -19.82 36.47
C LYS A 219 5.20 -21.04 37.36
N PRO A 220 5.60 -22.18 36.79
CA PRO A 220 5.86 -23.38 37.57
C PRO A 220 6.99 -23.17 38.58
N THR A 221 6.69 -23.12 39.86
CA THR A 221 7.66 -22.96 40.94
C THR A 221 7.67 -24.19 41.83
N GLY A 222 8.81 -24.88 41.95
CA GLY A 222 9.28 -25.75 43.04
C GLY A 222 8.51 -27.02 43.45
N GLU A 223 7.18 -27.03 43.47
CA GLU A 223 6.33 -28.19 43.68
C GLU A 223 5.78 -28.68 42.35
N ILE A 224 5.36 -29.96 42.26
CA ILE A 224 4.83 -30.51 41.03
C ILE A 224 3.57 -29.70 40.66
N PRO A 225 3.67 -28.83 39.61
CA PRO A 225 2.53 -27.97 39.25
C PRO A 225 1.33 -28.80 38.80
N SER A 226 0.12 -28.32 39.10
CA SER A 226 -1.10 -29.00 38.66
C SER A 226 -1.17 -28.98 37.11
N GLN A 227 -1.82 -29.98 36.52
CA GLN A 227 -2.04 -30.03 35.06
C GLN A 227 -2.77 -28.77 34.56
N GLU A 228 -3.68 -28.25 35.36
CA GLU A 228 -4.43 -27.03 35.07
C GLU A 228 -3.52 -25.79 35.01
N ASN A 229 -2.61 -25.65 35.98
CA ASN A 229 -1.63 -24.55 35.96
C ASN A 229 -0.72 -24.61 34.75
N LEU A 230 -0.26 -25.80 34.37
CA LEU A 230 0.58 -25.99 33.19
C LEU A 230 -0.19 -25.69 31.90
N ARG A 231 -1.45 -26.07 31.83
CA ARG A 231 -2.35 -25.75 30.72
C ARG A 231 -2.54 -24.23 30.60
N ASN A 232 -2.90 -23.57 31.70
CA ASN A 232 -3.14 -22.13 31.73
C ASN A 232 -1.87 -21.36 31.38
N TYR A 233 -0.72 -21.76 31.89
CA TYR A 233 0.57 -21.17 31.55
C TYR A 233 0.88 -21.28 30.04
N SER A 234 0.64 -22.47 29.45
CA SER A 234 0.83 -22.71 28.02
C SER A 234 -0.13 -21.89 27.17
N ASN A 235 -1.37 -21.74 27.62
CA ASN A 235 -2.39 -20.95 26.92
C ASN A 235 -2.06 -19.45 26.94
N ILE A 236 -1.60 -18.92 28.09
CA ILE A 236 -1.15 -17.52 28.18
C ILE A 236 0.03 -17.25 27.23
N LEU A 237 0.99 -18.18 27.16
CA LEU A 237 2.12 -18.06 26.21
C LEU A 237 1.64 -18.07 24.76
N ASN A 238 0.64 -18.90 24.44
CA ASN A 238 0.03 -18.95 23.13
C ASN A 238 -0.67 -17.62 22.77
N GLU A 239 -1.49 -17.07 23.68
CA GLU A 239 -2.14 -15.77 23.46
C GLU A 239 -1.13 -14.64 23.28
N LEU A 240 -0.06 -14.62 24.09
CA LEU A 240 1.02 -13.65 23.94
C LEU A 240 1.70 -13.76 22.58
N SER A 241 1.90 -14.98 22.11
CA SER A 241 2.50 -15.23 20.79
C SER A 241 1.64 -14.70 19.64
N LYS A 242 0.30 -14.81 19.73
CA LYS A 242 -0.61 -14.27 18.71
C LYS A 242 -0.45 -12.75 18.58
N ILE A 243 -0.31 -12.04 19.71
CA ILE A 243 -0.09 -10.60 19.68
C ILE A 243 1.28 -10.27 19.08
N TYR A 244 2.33 -11.02 19.42
CA TYR A 244 3.63 -10.79 18.80
C TYR A 244 3.64 -11.07 17.29
N LEU A 245 2.91 -12.09 16.84
CA LEU A 245 2.76 -12.37 15.40
C LEU A 245 2.00 -11.25 14.68
N SER A 246 0.95 -10.69 15.30
CA SER A 246 0.24 -9.53 14.73
C SER A 246 1.08 -8.26 14.67
N GLN A 247 2.07 -8.13 15.57
CA GLN A 247 3.05 -7.03 15.57
C GLN A 247 4.27 -7.31 14.69
N HIS A 248 4.28 -8.35 13.87
CA HIS A 248 5.44 -8.78 13.06
C HIS A 248 6.72 -9.01 13.89
N LYS A 249 6.57 -9.60 15.09
CA LYS A 249 7.66 -9.97 16.00
C LYS A 249 7.79 -11.48 16.12
N PRO A 250 8.13 -12.22 15.04
CA PRO A 250 8.07 -13.68 15.01
C PRO A 250 9.07 -14.35 15.97
N ILE A 251 10.21 -13.73 16.24
CA ILE A 251 11.22 -14.28 17.16
C ILE A 251 10.68 -14.36 18.60
N GLN A 252 10.03 -13.27 19.08
CA GLN A 252 9.43 -13.24 20.41
C GLN A 252 8.24 -14.20 20.52
N ALA A 253 7.42 -14.29 19.46
CA ALA A 253 6.36 -15.26 19.39
C ALA A 253 6.89 -16.69 19.49
N ARG A 254 7.94 -17.04 18.75
CA ARG A 254 8.58 -18.35 18.76
C ARG A 254 9.10 -18.73 20.15
N GLU A 255 9.78 -17.82 20.84
CA GLU A 255 10.27 -18.07 22.19
C GLU A 255 9.14 -18.44 23.19
N CYS A 256 7.99 -17.77 23.07
CA CYS A 256 6.80 -18.11 23.85
C CYS A 256 6.24 -19.48 23.47
N LEU A 257 6.09 -19.74 22.18
CA LEU A 257 5.51 -20.99 21.65
C LEU A 257 6.37 -22.21 21.93
N GLU A 258 7.68 -22.12 21.83
CA GLU A 258 8.59 -23.22 22.19
C GLU A 258 8.51 -23.59 23.66
N LYS A 259 8.38 -22.60 24.55
CA LYS A 259 8.14 -22.84 25.98
C LYS A 259 6.79 -23.51 26.21
N ALA A 260 5.74 -23.01 25.55
CA ALA A 260 4.42 -23.58 25.64
C ALA A 260 4.38 -25.02 25.10
N TRP A 261 5.03 -25.27 23.96
CA TRP A 261 5.10 -26.60 23.33
C TRP A 261 5.78 -27.63 24.23
N LYS A 262 6.92 -27.30 24.84
CA LYS A 262 7.64 -28.20 25.78
C LYS A 262 6.76 -28.69 26.93
N ILE A 263 5.80 -27.90 27.34
CA ILE A 263 4.89 -28.25 28.44
C ILE A 263 3.67 -29.02 27.91
N ILE A 264 2.98 -28.41 26.94
CA ILE A 264 1.66 -28.92 26.52
C ILE A 264 1.73 -30.30 25.83
N GLN A 265 2.87 -30.63 25.16
CA GLN A 265 3.05 -31.95 24.56
C GLN A 265 2.98 -33.11 25.56
N THR A 266 3.14 -32.84 26.86
CA THR A 266 3.05 -33.83 27.92
C THR A 266 1.65 -33.94 28.51
N LEU A 267 0.73 -33.06 28.13
CA LEU A 267 -0.64 -32.99 28.64
C LEU A 267 -1.64 -33.51 27.60
N PRO A 268 -2.78 -34.09 28.01
CA PRO A 268 -3.78 -34.60 27.07
C PRO A 268 -4.71 -33.50 26.48
N ASP A 269 -4.19 -32.30 26.25
CA ASP A 269 -4.91 -31.20 25.62
C ASP A 269 -4.48 -31.02 24.14
N TYR A 270 -5.05 -31.89 23.31
CA TYR A 270 -4.69 -31.92 21.90
C TYR A 270 -5.16 -30.69 21.12
N SER A 271 -6.21 -30.00 21.59
CA SER A 271 -6.70 -28.78 20.94
C SER A 271 -5.66 -27.67 21.04
N LEU A 272 -5.16 -27.42 22.24
CA LEU A 272 -4.12 -26.43 22.48
C LEU A 272 -2.78 -26.84 21.84
N GLN A 273 -2.46 -28.15 21.80
CA GLN A 273 -1.28 -28.64 21.09
C GLN A 273 -1.33 -28.26 19.60
N ILE A 274 -2.44 -28.51 18.92
CA ILE A 274 -2.63 -28.22 17.49
C ILE A 274 -2.48 -26.70 17.25
N GLU A 275 -3.10 -25.91 18.11
CA GLU A 275 -3.06 -24.45 17.98
C GLU A 275 -1.63 -23.92 18.12
N ILE A 276 -0.90 -24.30 19.18
CA ILE A 276 0.49 -23.90 19.41
C ILE A 276 1.40 -24.31 18.24
N VAL A 277 1.23 -25.52 17.71
CA VAL A 277 2.03 -26.01 16.58
C VAL A 277 1.72 -25.23 15.30
N ASN A 278 0.46 -24.88 15.05
CA ASN A 278 0.11 -24.00 13.92
C ASN A 278 0.68 -22.58 14.08
N GLN A 279 0.65 -22.02 15.30
CA GLN A 279 1.28 -20.71 15.55
C GLN A 279 2.81 -20.75 15.40
N LEU A 280 3.47 -21.87 15.79
CA LEU A 280 4.88 -22.10 15.47
C LEU A 280 5.10 -22.08 13.96
N GLY A 281 4.30 -22.80 13.19
CA GLY A 281 4.34 -22.75 11.72
C GLY A 281 4.23 -21.32 11.20
N LYS A 282 3.25 -20.54 11.67
CA LYS A 282 3.06 -19.12 11.29
C LYS A 282 4.29 -18.26 11.66
N SER A 283 4.93 -18.52 12.81
CA SER A 283 6.14 -17.76 13.20
C SER A 283 7.34 -18.02 12.29
N TYR A 284 7.53 -19.26 11.84
CA TYR A 284 8.56 -19.62 10.87
C TYR A 284 8.23 -19.09 9.47
N GLN A 285 6.95 -19.11 9.09
CA GLN A 285 6.47 -18.55 7.82
C GLN A 285 6.77 -17.04 7.72
N GLN A 286 6.53 -16.26 8.78
CA GLN A 286 6.87 -14.82 8.81
C GLN A 286 8.38 -14.56 8.69
N GLN A 287 9.23 -15.53 9.02
CA GLN A 287 10.69 -15.47 8.84
C GLN A 287 11.15 -16.03 7.49
N ARG A 288 10.22 -16.44 6.62
CA ARG A 288 10.48 -17.13 5.34
C ARG A 288 11.21 -18.46 5.48
N GLU A 289 11.16 -19.08 6.66
CA GLU A 289 11.68 -20.43 6.89
C GLU A 289 10.61 -21.48 6.52
N PHE A 290 10.29 -21.57 5.22
CA PHE A 290 9.11 -22.29 4.71
C PHE A 290 9.15 -23.80 4.96
N GLU A 291 10.33 -24.44 4.95
CA GLU A 291 10.45 -25.86 5.25
C GLU A 291 10.08 -26.17 6.70
N SER A 292 10.54 -25.34 7.63
CA SER A 292 10.19 -25.47 9.05
C SER A 292 8.70 -25.20 9.26
N ALA A 293 8.15 -24.16 8.64
CA ALA A 293 6.73 -23.83 8.70
C ALA A 293 5.86 -25.00 8.20
N ASN A 294 6.21 -25.60 7.05
CA ASN A 294 5.51 -26.77 6.50
C ASN A 294 5.56 -27.95 7.45
N SER A 295 6.71 -28.22 8.07
CA SER A 295 6.85 -29.31 9.04
C SER A 295 5.90 -29.15 10.24
N TYR A 296 5.81 -27.94 10.79
CA TYR A 296 4.93 -27.67 11.92
C TYR A 296 3.44 -27.74 11.53
N HIS A 297 3.02 -27.13 10.42
CA HIS A 297 1.63 -27.23 9.96
C HIS A 297 1.23 -28.66 9.63
N GLN A 298 2.13 -29.46 9.05
CA GLN A 298 1.90 -30.88 8.81
C GLN A 298 1.77 -31.66 10.12
N GLN A 299 2.61 -31.35 11.12
CA GLN A 299 2.50 -31.97 12.46
C GLN A 299 1.14 -31.62 13.11
N ALA A 300 0.68 -30.39 12.99
CA ALA A 300 -0.64 -29.99 13.50
C ALA A 300 -1.75 -30.78 12.81
N LEU A 301 -1.69 -30.92 11.50
CA LEU A 301 -2.63 -31.71 10.70
C LEU A 301 -2.65 -33.18 11.13
N ASP A 302 -1.50 -33.78 11.37
CA ASP A 302 -1.38 -35.19 11.78
C ASP A 302 -1.98 -35.43 13.19
N ILE A 303 -1.73 -34.50 14.14
CA ILE A 303 -2.35 -34.55 15.45
C ILE A 303 -3.87 -34.42 15.31
N ALA A 304 -4.37 -33.46 14.52
CA ALA A 304 -5.78 -33.24 14.31
C ALA A 304 -6.48 -34.45 13.68
N LYS A 305 -5.88 -35.06 12.67
CA LYS A 305 -6.38 -36.30 12.04
C LYS A 305 -6.41 -37.46 13.00
N LYS A 306 -5.37 -37.66 13.81
CA LYS A 306 -5.29 -38.71 14.82
C LYS A 306 -6.37 -38.58 15.88
N GLN A 307 -6.71 -37.36 16.24
CA GLN A 307 -7.76 -37.06 17.21
C GLN A 307 -9.17 -37.00 16.59
N LYS A 308 -9.29 -37.16 15.27
CA LYS A 308 -10.54 -37.03 14.52
C LYS A 308 -11.24 -35.67 14.77
N ASN A 309 -10.44 -34.63 15.03
CA ASN A 309 -10.93 -33.27 15.20
C ASN A 309 -10.99 -32.59 13.84
N LEU A 310 -12.12 -32.72 13.15
CA LEU A 310 -12.27 -32.22 11.78
C LEU A 310 -12.13 -30.68 11.68
N HIS A 311 -12.61 -29.94 12.69
CA HIS A 311 -12.42 -28.49 12.73
C HIS A 311 -10.93 -28.12 12.75
N ALA A 312 -10.13 -28.79 13.59
CA ALA A 312 -8.68 -28.57 13.63
C ALA A 312 -7.98 -29.05 12.34
N VAL A 313 -8.52 -30.08 11.66
CA VAL A 313 -8.05 -30.53 10.34
C VAL A 313 -8.25 -29.40 9.32
N ALA A 314 -9.46 -28.79 9.27
CA ALA A 314 -9.76 -27.69 8.36
C ALA A 314 -8.81 -26.50 8.58
N ASN A 315 -8.60 -26.10 9.85
CA ASN A 315 -7.71 -25.02 10.19
C ASN A 315 -6.24 -25.30 9.78
N SER A 316 -5.75 -26.52 10.02
CA SER A 316 -4.38 -26.88 9.63
C SER A 316 -4.20 -26.93 8.12
N LEU A 317 -5.22 -27.38 7.37
CA LEU A 317 -5.26 -27.33 5.91
C LEU A 317 -5.26 -25.88 5.41
N PHE A 318 -6.02 -25.00 6.04
CA PHE A 318 -6.03 -23.57 5.72
C PHE A 318 -4.64 -22.93 5.89
N TYR A 319 -3.91 -23.24 6.96
CA TYR A 319 -2.54 -22.74 7.15
C TYR A 319 -1.55 -23.32 6.13
N LEU A 320 -1.70 -24.60 5.75
CA LEU A 320 -0.90 -25.21 4.67
C LEU A 320 -1.22 -24.54 3.32
N GLY A 321 -2.46 -24.15 3.09
CA GLY A 321 -2.89 -23.37 1.94
C GLY A 321 -2.21 -22.02 1.90
N ASN A 322 -2.22 -21.27 3.02
CA ASN A 322 -1.55 -19.98 3.14
C ASN A 322 -0.03 -20.08 2.85
N LEU A 323 0.62 -21.10 3.42
CA LEU A 323 2.04 -21.34 3.18
C LEU A 323 2.33 -21.64 1.70
N SER A 324 1.50 -22.52 1.08
CA SER A 324 1.64 -22.88 -0.34
C SER A 324 1.41 -21.66 -1.24
N LEU A 325 0.51 -20.75 -0.89
CA LEU A 325 0.26 -19.51 -1.61
C LEU A 325 1.48 -18.59 -1.57
N GLU A 326 2.09 -18.39 -0.40
CA GLU A 326 3.32 -17.59 -0.27
C GLU A 326 4.51 -18.20 -1.02
N MET A 327 4.56 -19.54 -1.11
CA MET A 327 5.53 -20.26 -1.92
C MET A 327 5.22 -20.24 -3.42
N GLN A 328 4.16 -19.56 -3.84
CA GLN A 328 3.67 -19.50 -5.23
C GLN A 328 3.27 -20.87 -5.80
N GLN A 329 2.95 -21.82 -4.93
CA GLN A 329 2.48 -23.16 -5.30
C GLN A 329 0.96 -23.14 -5.43
N PHE A 330 0.43 -22.38 -6.38
CA PHE A 330 -0.98 -22.02 -6.49
C PHE A 330 -1.93 -23.22 -6.57
N HIS A 331 -1.58 -24.26 -7.34
CA HIS A 331 -2.42 -25.46 -7.42
C HIS A 331 -2.48 -26.20 -6.09
N GLN A 332 -1.37 -26.32 -5.37
CA GLN A 332 -1.32 -26.96 -4.06
C GLN A 332 -2.09 -26.15 -3.00
N ALA A 333 -1.99 -24.82 -3.06
CA ALA A 333 -2.76 -23.92 -2.21
C ALA A 333 -4.28 -24.13 -2.44
N ARG A 334 -4.71 -24.21 -3.70
CA ARG A 334 -6.09 -24.50 -4.08
C ARG A 334 -6.57 -25.80 -3.47
N ASP A 335 -5.80 -26.89 -3.62
CA ASP A 335 -6.16 -28.20 -3.11
C ASP A 335 -6.34 -28.19 -1.57
N TYR A 336 -5.46 -27.52 -0.84
CA TYR A 336 -5.59 -27.38 0.60
C TYR A 336 -6.80 -26.57 1.02
N TYR A 337 -7.05 -25.43 0.36
CA TYR A 337 -8.23 -24.61 0.68
C TYR A 337 -9.54 -25.30 0.33
N GLN A 338 -9.61 -26.05 -0.78
CA GLN A 338 -10.81 -26.81 -1.14
C GLN A 338 -11.11 -27.89 -0.10
N GLN A 339 -10.11 -28.64 0.34
CA GLN A 339 -10.28 -29.62 1.42
C GLN A 339 -10.73 -28.95 2.73
N SER A 340 -10.15 -27.79 3.07
CA SER A 340 -10.58 -27.03 4.25
C SER A 340 -12.03 -26.57 4.11
N LEU A 341 -12.41 -26.07 2.95
CA LEU A 341 -13.76 -25.58 2.65
C LEU A 341 -14.81 -26.68 2.72
N GLU A 342 -14.55 -27.85 2.15
CA GLU A 342 -15.45 -29.01 2.22
C GLU A 342 -15.79 -29.38 3.68
N ILE A 343 -14.77 -29.42 4.53
CA ILE A 343 -14.94 -29.72 5.94
C ILE A 343 -15.73 -28.62 6.65
N THR A 344 -15.41 -27.34 6.42
CA THR A 344 -16.10 -26.23 7.10
C THR A 344 -17.56 -26.11 6.67
N ILE A 345 -17.89 -26.41 5.42
CA ILE A 345 -19.27 -26.49 4.92
C ILE A 345 -20.04 -27.63 5.63
N GLU A 346 -19.43 -28.81 5.77
CA GLU A 346 -20.06 -29.96 6.45
C GLU A 346 -20.40 -29.64 7.91
N PHE A 347 -19.55 -28.87 8.59
CA PHE A 347 -19.80 -28.41 9.97
C PHE A 347 -20.77 -27.25 10.08
N GLY A 348 -21.07 -26.56 8.98
CA GLY A 348 -21.86 -25.34 8.99
C GLY A 348 -21.15 -24.12 9.56
N ASP A 349 -19.81 -24.16 9.64
CA ASP A 349 -18.98 -22.99 10.05
C ASP A 349 -18.87 -21.99 8.88
N ARG A 350 -19.93 -21.24 8.68
CA ARG A 350 -20.04 -20.29 7.57
C ARG A 350 -18.98 -19.18 7.63
N TYR A 351 -18.59 -18.75 8.83
CA TYR A 351 -17.60 -17.68 8.94
C TYR A 351 -16.22 -18.13 8.45
N SER A 352 -15.77 -19.35 8.83
CA SER A 352 -14.53 -19.92 8.30
C SER A 352 -14.60 -20.20 6.79
N CYS A 353 -15.80 -20.53 6.26
CA CYS A 353 -15.99 -20.63 4.81
C CYS A 353 -15.69 -19.30 4.11
N ALA A 354 -16.11 -18.14 4.66
CA ALA A 354 -15.85 -16.84 4.06
C ALA A 354 -14.35 -16.56 3.90
N SER A 355 -13.57 -16.83 4.95
CA SER A 355 -12.10 -16.68 4.91
C SER A 355 -11.47 -17.60 3.85
N THR A 356 -11.98 -18.84 3.74
CA THR A 356 -11.47 -19.82 2.78
C THR A 356 -11.84 -19.45 1.34
N TYR A 357 -13.07 -18.96 1.09
CA TYR A 357 -13.47 -18.40 -0.21
C TYR A 357 -12.59 -17.21 -0.60
N HIS A 358 -12.28 -16.31 0.35
CA HIS A 358 -11.40 -15.18 0.09
C HIS A 358 -10.02 -15.66 -0.40
N GLN A 359 -9.42 -16.64 0.26
CA GLN A 359 -8.13 -17.19 -0.15
C GLN A 359 -8.20 -17.94 -1.48
N LEU A 360 -9.27 -18.68 -1.76
CA LEU A 360 -9.49 -19.29 -3.07
C LEU A 360 -9.61 -18.23 -4.17
N GLY A 361 -10.23 -17.09 -3.87
CA GLY A 361 -10.30 -15.94 -4.77
C GLY A 361 -8.90 -15.41 -5.10
N MET A 362 -8.02 -15.30 -4.10
CA MET A 362 -6.62 -14.88 -4.32
C MET A 362 -5.87 -15.87 -5.22
N VAL A 363 -5.99 -17.17 -4.95
CA VAL A 363 -5.37 -18.21 -5.79
C VAL A 363 -5.87 -18.16 -7.23
N ALA A 364 -7.19 -18.00 -7.44
CA ALA A 364 -7.78 -17.90 -8.77
C ALA A 364 -7.30 -16.63 -9.50
N GLN A 365 -7.16 -15.52 -8.79
CA GLN A 365 -6.63 -14.27 -9.32
C GLN A 365 -5.17 -14.43 -9.80
N ASP A 366 -4.32 -15.09 -9.00
CA ASP A 366 -2.91 -15.34 -9.35
C ASP A 366 -2.80 -16.30 -10.54
N LEU A 367 -3.71 -17.25 -10.67
CA LEU A 367 -3.84 -18.14 -11.82
C LEU A 367 -4.50 -17.45 -13.03
N ARG A 368 -4.90 -16.17 -12.92
CA ARG A 368 -5.60 -15.38 -13.93
C ARG A 368 -6.99 -15.92 -14.31
N GLU A 369 -7.61 -16.69 -13.43
CA GLU A 369 -8.97 -17.20 -13.57
C GLU A 369 -9.97 -16.17 -12.98
N TYR A 370 -10.05 -15.00 -13.60
CA TYR A 370 -10.69 -13.82 -13.02
C TYR A 370 -12.19 -13.98 -12.74
N ASP A 371 -12.93 -14.69 -13.59
CA ASP A 371 -14.36 -14.96 -13.34
C ASP A 371 -14.55 -15.83 -12.11
N GLN A 372 -13.71 -16.86 -11.93
CA GLN A 372 -13.74 -17.71 -10.75
C GLN A 372 -13.30 -16.96 -9.48
N ALA A 373 -12.32 -16.07 -9.60
CA ALA A 373 -11.90 -15.20 -8.49
C ALA A 373 -13.06 -14.29 -8.04
N ARG A 374 -13.82 -13.71 -9.01
CA ARG A 374 -15.02 -12.92 -8.73
C ARG A 374 -16.04 -13.71 -7.92
N ASP A 375 -16.37 -14.92 -8.39
CA ASP A 375 -17.35 -15.76 -7.71
C ASP A 375 -16.96 -16.08 -6.26
N TYR A 376 -15.69 -16.40 -6.03
CA TYR A 376 -15.18 -16.68 -4.70
C TYR A 376 -15.20 -15.44 -3.79
N TYR A 377 -14.78 -14.29 -4.27
CA TYR A 377 -14.82 -13.06 -3.48
C TYR A 377 -16.25 -12.60 -3.19
N GLN A 378 -17.21 -12.81 -4.10
CA GLN A 378 -18.61 -12.53 -3.85
C GLN A 378 -19.21 -13.44 -2.77
N GLN A 379 -18.93 -14.74 -2.80
CA GLN A 379 -19.34 -15.67 -1.77
C GLN A 379 -18.75 -15.30 -0.41
N SER A 380 -17.49 -14.92 -0.37
CA SER A 380 -16.83 -14.43 0.84
C SER A 380 -17.52 -13.17 1.37
N LEU A 381 -17.78 -12.20 0.51
CA LEU A 381 -18.40 -10.93 0.84
C LEU A 381 -19.81 -11.10 1.38
N GLU A 382 -20.65 -11.93 0.76
CA GLU A 382 -22.00 -12.22 1.21
C GLU A 382 -22.02 -12.73 2.65
N ILE A 383 -21.11 -13.65 2.97
CA ILE A 383 -21.02 -14.20 4.32
C ILE A 383 -20.51 -13.14 5.31
N PHE A 384 -19.48 -12.37 4.99
CA PHE A 384 -19.00 -11.31 5.88
C PHE A 384 -20.06 -10.25 6.16
N ILE A 385 -20.89 -9.91 5.15
CA ILE A 385 -22.06 -9.03 5.36
C ILE A 385 -23.05 -9.64 6.33
N GLU A 386 -23.37 -10.93 6.17
CA GLU A 386 -24.31 -11.66 7.08
C GLU A 386 -23.82 -11.63 8.53
N PHE A 387 -22.52 -11.81 8.74
CA PHE A 387 -21.92 -11.77 10.09
C PHE A 387 -21.60 -10.35 10.59
N GLY A 388 -21.84 -9.33 9.79
CA GLY A 388 -21.54 -7.93 10.14
C GLY A 388 -20.04 -7.61 10.24
N ASP A 389 -19.18 -8.45 9.67
CA ASP A 389 -17.73 -8.20 9.64
C ASP A 389 -17.39 -7.21 8.52
N ARG A 390 -17.66 -5.92 8.78
CA ARG A 390 -17.44 -4.85 7.82
C ARG A 390 -15.99 -4.73 7.36
N TYR A 391 -15.02 -4.97 8.26
CA TYR A 391 -13.62 -4.86 7.89
C TYR A 391 -13.19 -5.92 6.86
N SER A 392 -13.63 -7.18 7.03
CA SER A 392 -13.37 -8.24 6.04
C SER A 392 -14.13 -7.99 4.73
N CYS A 393 -15.28 -7.31 4.77
CA CYS A 393 -15.96 -6.83 3.55
C CYS A 393 -15.08 -5.87 2.75
N ALA A 394 -14.35 -4.96 3.41
CA ALA A 394 -13.46 -4.01 2.72
C ALA A 394 -12.37 -4.73 1.92
N SER A 395 -11.74 -5.77 2.50
CA SER A 395 -10.75 -6.58 1.79
C SER A 395 -11.36 -7.30 0.59
N SER A 396 -12.58 -7.84 0.73
CA SER A 396 -13.29 -8.51 -0.38
C SER A 396 -13.68 -7.51 -1.48
N TYR A 397 -14.16 -6.31 -1.14
CA TYR A 397 -14.42 -5.24 -2.10
C TYR A 397 -13.15 -4.81 -2.84
N HIS A 398 -12.05 -4.63 -2.13
CA HIS A 398 -10.76 -4.25 -2.73
C HIS A 398 -10.32 -5.27 -3.78
N ASN A 399 -10.41 -6.56 -3.47
CA ASN A 399 -10.03 -7.62 -4.40
C ASN A 399 -11.02 -7.76 -5.56
N LEU A 400 -12.33 -7.58 -5.33
CA LEU A 400 -13.33 -7.48 -6.41
C LEU A 400 -13.02 -6.31 -7.35
N GLY A 401 -12.59 -5.17 -6.82
CA GLY A 401 -12.13 -4.03 -7.61
C GLY A 401 -10.94 -4.40 -8.50
N THR A 402 -9.98 -5.14 -7.95
CA THR A 402 -8.81 -5.62 -8.71
C THR A 402 -9.21 -6.57 -9.84
N VAL A 403 -10.12 -7.50 -9.56
CA VAL A 403 -10.65 -8.43 -10.58
C VAL A 403 -11.41 -7.69 -11.68
N ALA A 404 -12.31 -6.78 -11.30
CA ALA A 404 -13.07 -5.96 -12.26
C ALA A 404 -12.14 -5.12 -13.16
N GLN A 405 -11.08 -4.54 -12.59
CA GLN A 405 -10.06 -3.83 -13.35
C GLN A 405 -9.35 -4.73 -14.36
N LYS A 406 -9.01 -5.97 -14.00
CA LYS A 406 -8.39 -6.95 -14.91
C LYS A 406 -9.34 -7.38 -16.03
N LEU A 407 -10.64 -7.42 -15.75
CA LEU A 407 -11.70 -7.69 -16.71
C LEU A 407 -12.07 -6.46 -17.54
N ARG A 408 -11.44 -5.31 -17.31
CA ARG A 408 -11.70 -4.00 -17.95
C ARG A 408 -13.09 -3.42 -17.64
N GLU A 409 -13.69 -3.83 -16.55
CA GLU A 409 -14.97 -3.32 -16.03
C GLU A 409 -14.67 -2.11 -15.11
N TYR A 410 -14.15 -1.01 -15.67
CA TYR A 410 -13.52 0.06 -14.90
C TYR A 410 -14.49 0.81 -13.97
N ASP A 411 -15.74 1.04 -14.38
CA ASP A 411 -16.74 1.68 -13.52
C ASP A 411 -17.07 0.82 -12.31
N GLN A 412 -17.22 -0.50 -12.50
CA GLN A 412 -17.44 -1.45 -11.42
C GLN A 412 -16.23 -1.56 -10.48
N ALA A 413 -15.00 -1.50 -11.03
CA ALA A 413 -13.78 -1.45 -10.24
C ALA A 413 -13.74 -0.22 -9.34
N ARG A 414 -14.13 0.95 -9.87
CA ARG A 414 -14.24 2.21 -9.11
C ARG A 414 -15.20 2.06 -7.94
N ASP A 415 -16.41 1.54 -8.18
CA ASP A 415 -17.42 1.38 -7.15
C ASP A 415 -16.94 0.44 -6.02
N TYR A 416 -16.29 -0.66 -6.35
CA TYR A 416 -15.74 -1.57 -5.36
C TYR A 416 -14.60 -0.95 -4.55
N TYR A 417 -13.65 -0.25 -5.18
CA TYR A 417 -12.58 0.42 -4.44
C TYR A 417 -13.08 1.56 -3.55
N GLN A 418 -14.15 2.27 -3.95
CA GLN A 418 -14.79 3.29 -3.13
C GLN A 418 -15.43 2.68 -1.90
N GLN A 419 -16.17 1.58 -2.03
CA GLN A 419 -16.76 0.85 -0.90
C GLN A 419 -15.69 0.35 0.07
N ALA A 420 -14.59 -0.18 -0.44
CA ALA A 420 -13.45 -0.59 0.40
C ALA A 420 -12.85 0.61 1.16
N LEU A 421 -12.62 1.72 0.46
CA LEU A 421 -12.06 2.95 1.02
C LEU A 421 -12.93 3.53 2.14
N GLU A 422 -14.24 3.61 1.94
CA GLU A 422 -15.17 4.10 2.96
C GLU A 422 -15.05 3.32 4.25
N ILE A 423 -14.98 2.00 4.15
CA ILE A 423 -14.85 1.13 5.33
C ILE A 423 -13.47 1.30 5.98
N PHE A 424 -12.38 1.33 5.22
CA PHE A 424 -11.04 1.55 5.78
C PHE A 424 -10.94 2.89 6.50
N ILE A 425 -11.57 3.95 5.98
CA ILE A 425 -11.66 5.25 6.65
C ILE A 425 -12.43 5.13 7.98
N GLU A 426 -13.57 4.43 7.99
CA GLU A 426 -14.37 4.21 9.20
C GLU A 426 -13.57 3.51 10.30
N PHE A 427 -12.76 2.51 9.92
CA PHE A 427 -11.91 1.76 10.86
C PHE A 427 -10.57 2.44 11.17
N GLY A 428 -10.27 3.59 10.53
CA GLY A 428 -9.02 4.30 10.72
C GLY A 428 -7.79 3.59 10.15
N ASP A 429 -7.99 2.61 9.26
CA ASP A 429 -6.90 1.92 8.57
C ASP A 429 -6.36 2.76 7.41
N ARG A 430 -5.55 3.73 7.78
CA ARG A 430 -4.96 4.66 6.80
C ARG A 430 -4.06 3.97 5.78
N TYR A 431 -3.35 2.90 6.17
CA TYR A 431 -2.47 2.21 5.24
C TYR A 431 -3.26 1.53 4.11
N SER A 432 -4.35 0.84 4.42
CA SER A 432 -5.24 0.25 3.41
C SER A 432 -5.97 1.32 2.57
N CYS A 433 -6.22 2.51 3.15
CA CYS A 433 -6.70 3.65 2.37
C CYS A 433 -5.72 4.06 1.27
N ALA A 434 -4.41 4.07 1.53
CA ALA A 434 -3.42 4.42 0.52
C ALA A 434 -3.46 3.48 -0.69
N SER A 435 -3.60 2.17 -0.45
CA SER A 435 -3.75 1.17 -1.53
C SER A 435 -5.03 1.40 -2.33
N SER A 436 -6.16 1.69 -1.66
CA SER A 436 -7.43 1.98 -2.32
C SER A 436 -7.37 3.26 -3.15
N TYR A 437 -6.77 4.33 -2.64
CA TYR A 437 -6.53 5.57 -3.40
C TYR A 437 -5.64 5.33 -4.62
N HIS A 438 -4.56 4.55 -4.47
CA HIS A 438 -3.68 4.22 -5.59
C HIS A 438 -4.44 3.50 -6.71
N ASN A 439 -5.27 2.51 -6.36
CA ASN A 439 -6.06 1.76 -7.32
C ASN A 439 -7.17 2.61 -7.97
N LEU A 440 -7.84 3.49 -7.20
CA LEU A 440 -8.77 4.48 -7.75
C LEU A 440 -8.07 5.42 -8.74
N GLY A 441 -6.84 5.84 -8.44
CA GLY A 441 -6.01 6.62 -9.35
C GLY A 441 -5.73 5.89 -10.66
N MET A 442 -5.40 4.59 -10.59
CA MET A 442 -5.19 3.76 -11.79
C MET A 442 -6.47 3.62 -12.63
N VAL A 443 -7.63 3.40 -11.98
CA VAL A 443 -8.91 3.31 -12.69
C VAL A 443 -9.27 4.64 -13.35
N ALA A 444 -9.14 5.76 -12.65
CA ALA A 444 -9.38 7.09 -13.19
C ALA A 444 -8.45 7.39 -14.40
N GLN A 445 -7.20 6.98 -14.33
CA GLN A 445 -6.25 7.11 -15.44
C GLN A 445 -6.67 6.28 -16.67
N LEU A 446 -7.18 5.04 -16.46
CA LEU A 446 -7.69 4.18 -17.53
C LEU A 446 -8.96 4.76 -18.17
N LEU A 447 -9.79 5.45 -17.37
CA LEU A 447 -10.97 6.19 -17.84
C LEU A 447 -10.62 7.55 -18.45
N ARG A 448 -9.34 7.93 -18.49
CA ARG A 448 -8.83 9.25 -18.93
C ARG A 448 -9.29 10.43 -18.09
N GLU A 449 -9.70 10.19 -16.85
CA GLU A 449 -10.08 11.21 -15.86
C GLU A 449 -8.82 11.70 -15.11
N TYR A 450 -7.90 12.34 -15.82
CA TYR A 450 -6.53 12.61 -15.34
C TYR A 450 -6.46 13.50 -14.10
N ASP A 451 -7.37 14.47 -13.95
CA ASP A 451 -7.40 15.33 -12.76
C ASP A 451 -7.83 14.53 -11.51
N GLN A 452 -8.78 13.60 -11.65
CA GLN A 452 -9.17 12.69 -10.57
C GLN A 452 -8.05 11.71 -10.23
N ALA A 453 -7.38 11.16 -11.25
CA ALA A 453 -6.24 10.29 -11.05
C ALA A 453 -5.13 11.00 -10.24
N ARG A 454 -4.82 12.26 -10.60
CA ARG A 454 -3.86 13.11 -9.87
C ARG A 454 -4.26 13.24 -8.39
N HIS A 455 -5.52 13.58 -8.13
CA HIS A 455 -6.03 13.74 -6.77
C HIS A 455 -5.86 12.45 -5.95
N TYR A 456 -6.27 11.32 -6.48
CA TYR A 456 -6.16 10.03 -5.79
C TYR A 456 -4.71 9.62 -5.52
N TYR A 457 -3.80 9.78 -6.49
CA TYR A 457 -2.39 9.48 -6.28
C TYR A 457 -1.74 10.41 -5.25
N GLN A 458 -2.16 11.68 -5.16
CA GLN A 458 -1.70 12.60 -4.12
C GLN A 458 -2.14 12.16 -2.73
N GLN A 459 -3.40 11.69 -2.56
CA GLN A 459 -3.88 11.14 -1.30
C GLN A 459 -3.10 9.87 -0.90
N ALA A 460 -2.84 8.97 -1.85
CA ALA A 460 -2.02 7.79 -1.60
C ALA A 460 -0.59 8.17 -1.17
N LEU A 461 0.03 9.13 -1.87
CA LEU A 461 1.37 9.62 -1.59
C LEU A 461 1.49 10.23 -0.18
N GLU A 462 0.54 11.07 0.22
CA GLU A 462 0.53 11.70 1.55
C GLU A 462 0.57 10.65 2.65
N ILE A 463 -0.24 9.61 2.52
CA ILE A 463 -0.30 8.52 3.51
C ILE A 463 0.99 7.70 3.49
N THR A 464 1.51 7.32 2.32
CA THR A 464 2.72 6.51 2.23
C THR A 464 3.95 7.23 2.77
N ILE A 465 4.03 8.55 2.62
CA ILE A 465 5.07 9.39 3.26
C ILE A 465 4.94 9.32 4.79
N GLU A 466 3.73 9.46 5.33
CA GLU A 466 3.49 9.39 6.78
C GLU A 466 3.94 8.05 7.38
N PHE A 467 3.72 6.96 6.66
CA PHE A 467 4.12 5.62 7.09
C PHE A 467 5.57 5.25 6.76
N GLY A 468 6.31 6.10 6.05
CA GLY A 468 7.68 5.83 5.61
C GLY A 468 7.78 4.68 4.60
N ASP A 469 6.71 4.42 3.85
CA ASP A 469 6.68 3.37 2.82
C ASP A 469 7.34 3.88 1.53
N HIS A 470 8.64 3.75 1.47
CA HIS A 470 9.46 4.25 0.36
C HIS A 470 9.04 3.68 -1.00
N TYR A 471 8.72 2.37 -1.07
CA TYR A 471 8.35 1.74 -2.33
C TYR A 471 7.04 2.31 -2.89
N ASN A 472 5.99 2.40 -2.08
CA ASN A 472 4.70 2.94 -2.51
C ASN A 472 4.75 4.47 -2.72
N CYS A 473 5.61 5.21 -2.00
CA CYS A 473 5.91 6.61 -2.29
C CYS A 473 6.47 6.77 -3.71
N ALA A 474 7.52 6.03 -4.05
CA ALA A 474 8.15 6.09 -5.37
C ALA A 474 7.19 5.68 -6.49
N SER A 475 6.37 4.63 -6.25
CA SER A 475 5.31 4.22 -7.18
C SER A 475 4.28 5.34 -7.40
N SER A 476 3.84 6.01 -6.34
CA SER A 476 2.88 7.13 -6.44
C SER A 476 3.46 8.32 -7.20
N TYR A 477 4.71 8.68 -6.96
CA TYR A 477 5.41 9.69 -7.75
C TYR A 477 5.52 9.30 -9.23
N HIS A 478 5.84 8.05 -9.53
CA HIS A 478 5.91 7.57 -10.92
C HIS A 478 4.54 7.72 -11.62
N GLN A 479 3.44 7.35 -10.96
CA GLN A 479 2.09 7.50 -11.52
C GLN A 479 1.69 8.97 -11.70
N LEU A 480 2.03 9.84 -10.73
CA LEU A 480 1.82 11.29 -10.87
C LEU A 480 2.59 11.85 -12.07
N GLY A 481 3.80 11.36 -12.31
CA GLY A 481 4.58 11.70 -13.50
C GLY A 481 3.88 11.29 -14.79
N MET A 482 3.30 10.08 -14.84
CA MET A 482 2.53 9.60 -16.00
C MET A 482 1.28 10.45 -16.24
N VAL A 483 0.57 10.84 -15.18
CA VAL A 483 -0.60 11.73 -15.30
C VAL A 483 -0.20 13.10 -15.82
N ALA A 484 0.84 13.72 -15.25
CA ALA A 484 1.34 15.02 -15.68
C ALA A 484 1.78 14.99 -17.16
N GLN A 485 2.43 13.90 -17.60
CA GLN A 485 2.81 13.71 -19.00
C GLN A 485 1.58 13.63 -19.93
N LYS A 486 0.50 12.96 -19.52
CA LYS A 486 -0.76 12.90 -20.27
C LYS A 486 -1.47 14.25 -20.36
N LEU A 487 -1.26 15.11 -19.39
CA LEU A 487 -1.75 16.50 -19.37
C LEU A 487 -0.78 17.49 -20.08
N HIS A 488 0.30 16.99 -20.69
CA HIS A 488 1.36 17.78 -21.34
C HIS A 488 2.10 18.72 -20.38
N GLU A 489 2.08 18.45 -19.08
CA GLU A 489 2.80 19.17 -18.03
C GLU A 489 4.21 18.58 -17.88
N TYR A 490 5.04 18.70 -18.92
CA TYR A 490 6.31 17.96 -19.01
C TYR A 490 7.32 18.28 -17.91
N ASP A 491 7.42 19.54 -17.48
CA ASP A 491 8.33 19.92 -16.40
C ASP A 491 7.90 19.29 -15.06
N GLN A 492 6.60 19.21 -14.82
CA GLN A 492 6.04 18.58 -13.63
C GLN A 492 6.20 17.06 -13.67
N ALA A 493 6.01 16.44 -14.85
CA ALA A 493 6.27 15.03 -15.08
C ALA A 493 7.73 14.68 -14.78
N ARG A 494 8.67 15.49 -15.30
CA ARG A 494 10.11 15.37 -15.02
C ARG A 494 10.40 15.39 -13.51
N HIS A 495 9.84 16.36 -12.81
CA HIS A 495 10.03 16.49 -11.36
C HIS A 495 9.54 15.24 -10.61
N TYR A 496 8.35 14.76 -10.91
CA TYR A 496 7.81 13.57 -10.26
C TYR A 496 8.63 12.29 -10.54
N TYR A 497 9.10 12.08 -11.77
CA TYR A 497 9.94 10.93 -12.07
C TYR A 497 11.30 11.01 -11.39
N GLN A 498 11.87 12.22 -11.21
CA GLN A 498 13.09 12.42 -10.45
C GLN A 498 12.90 12.11 -8.96
N GLN A 499 11.78 12.54 -8.36
CA GLN A 499 11.43 12.19 -6.98
C GLN A 499 11.28 10.67 -6.80
N ALA A 500 10.69 9.98 -7.77
CA ALA A 500 10.61 8.52 -7.72
C ALA A 500 12.01 7.88 -7.73
N LEU A 501 12.93 8.36 -8.58
CA LEU A 501 14.31 7.87 -8.67
C LEU A 501 15.12 8.10 -7.39
N GLU A 502 14.91 9.25 -6.71
CA GLU A 502 15.60 9.57 -5.46
C GLU A 502 15.21 8.62 -4.31
N ILE A 503 14.00 8.07 -4.38
CA ILE A 503 13.46 7.19 -3.33
C ILE A 503 13.79 5.71 -3.59
N TYR A 504 13.82 5.27 -4.86
CA TYR A 504 14.14 3.87 -5.17
C TYR A 504 15.53 3.50 -4.66
N SER A 505 15.60 2.45 -3.87
CA SER A 505 16.86 1.86 -3.39
C SER A 505 17.52 0.97 -4.44
N ASP A 506 18.72 0.49 -4.14
CA ASP A 506 19.42 -0.49 -4.99
C ASP A 506 18.62 -1.78 -5.21
N ASP A 507 17.78 -2.16 -4.23
CA ASP A 507 16.91 -3.34 -4.32
C ASP A 507 15.75 -3.13 -5.33
N ASP A 508 15.37 -1.86 -5.61
CA ASP A 508 14.31 -1.49 -6.54
C ASP A 508 14.84 -1.00 -7.90
N ARG A 509 16.05 -1.36 -8.24
CA ARG A 509 16.77 -0.90 -9.43
C ARG A 509 15.99 -1.11 -10.73
N TYR A 510 15.22 -2.19 -10.83
CA TYR A 510 14.35 -2.42 -11.99
C TYR A 510 13.26 -1.35 -12.15
N SER A 511 12.69 -0.85 -11.04
CA SER A 511 11.72 0.25 -11.05
C SER A 511 12.33 1.57 -11.53
N CYS A 512 13.64 1.77 -11.26
CA CYS A 512 14.38 2.91 -11.82
C CYS A 512 14.40 2.90 -13.35
N ALA A 513 14.53 1.71 -13.99
CA ALA A 513 14.53 1.62 -15.46
C ALA A 513 13.24 2.17 -16.07
N ARG A 514 12.09 1.92 -15.43
CA ARG A 514 10.79 2.46 -15.87
C ARG A 514 10.76 3.99 -15.78
N SER A 515 11.25 4.55 -14.68
CA SER A 515 11.29 6.01 -14.49
C SER A 515 12.29 6.68 -15.43
N TYR A 516 13.46 6.08 -15.66
CA TYR A 516 14.40 6.56 -16.68
C TYR A 516 13.81 6.52 -18.09
N HIS A 517 13.11 5.45 -18.46
CA HIS A 517 12.43 5.36 -19.75
C HIS A 517 11.41 6.49 -19.93
N GLN A 518 10.61 6.77 -18.90
CA GLN A 518 9.64 7.88 -18.96
C GLN A 518 10.31 9.26 -19.02
N LEU A 519 11.39 9.47 -18.25
CA LEU A 519 12.20 10.68 -18.36
C LEU A 519 12.78 10.88 -19.76
N GLY A 520 13.18 9.78 -20.40
CA GLY A 520 13.63 9.80 -21.81
C GLY A 520 12.52 10.28 -22.74
N ILE A 521 11.28 9.80 -22.55
CA ILE A 521 10.12 10.25 -23.34
C ILE A 521 9.86 11.74 -23.09
N VAL A 522 9.84 12.19 -21.83
CA VAL A 522 9.63 13.61 -21.50
C VAL A 522 10.70 14.50 -22.13
N ALA A 523 11.97 14.11 -22.06
CA ALA A 523 13.07 14.86 -22.67
C ALA A 523 12.94 14.88 -24.22
N GLN A 524 12.49 13.78 -24.83
CA GLN A 524 12.21 13.70 -26.26
C GLN A 524 11.09 14.66 -26.69
N GLU A 525 9.98 14.74 -25.93
CA GLU A 525 8.87 15.68 -26.17
C GLU A 525 9.33 17.15 -26.04
N LEU A 526 10.26 17.43 -25.13
CA LEU A 526 10.88 18.73 -24.97
C LEU A 526 12.01 19.01 -25.98
N ARG A 527 12.29 18.08 -26.90
CA ARG A 527 13.36 18.11 -27.91
C ARG A 527 14.78 18.22 -27.30
N GLU A 528 14.93 17.73 -26.06
CA GLU A 528 16.22 17.65 -25.36
C GLU A 528 16.89 16.29 -25.69
N TYR A 529 17.23 16.07 -26.96
CA TYR A 529 17.58 14.75 -27.48
C TYR A 529 18.83 14.13 -26.83
N ASP A 530 19.84 14.93 -26.46
CA ASP A 530 21.01 14.41 -25.73
C ASP A 530 20.64 13.90 -24.32
N GLN A 531 19.72 14.58 -23.64
CA GLN A 531 19.21 14.16 -22.34
C GLN A 531 18.32 12.91 -22.48
N ALA A 532 17.46 12.87 -23.50
CA ALA A 532 16.63 11.71 -23.81
C ALA A 532 17.51 10.46 -24.03
N ARG A 533 18.58 10.60 -24.85
CA ARG A 533 19.55 9.52 -25.07
C ARG A 533 20.17 9.02 -23.77
N HIS A 534 20.60 9.93 -22.91
CA HIS A 534 21.20 9.57 -21.63
C HIS A 534 20.24 8.76 -20.76
N TYR A 535 19.00 9.20 -20.60
CA TYR A 535 17.99 8.50 -19.83
C TYR A 535 17.64 7.12 -20.42
N TYR A 536 17.49 7.04 -21.74
CA TYR A 536 17.24 5.74 -22.39
C TYR A 536 18.40 4.77 -22.25
N GLN A 537 19.65 5.25 -22.28
CA GLN A 537 20.83 4.40 -22.04
C GLN A 537 20.86 3.86 -20.62
N GLN A 538 20.52 4.67 -19.61
CA GLN A 538 20.41 4.21 -18.23
C GLN A 538 19.30 3.17 -18.08
N ALA A 539 18.13 3.40 -18.68
CA ALA A 539 17.05 2.41 -18.69
C ALA A 539 17.47 1.12 -19.38
N LEU A 540 18.19 1.19 -20.51
CA LEU A 540 18.65 0.04 -21.28
C LEU A 540 19.65 -0.80 -20.50
N GLU A 541 20.63 -0.16 -19.84
CA GLU A 541 21.63 -0.85 -19.02
C GLU A 541 20.96 -1.72 -17.95
N ILE A 542 20.00 -1.15 -17.24
CA ILE A 542 19.27 -1.86 -16.19
C ILE A 542 18.41 -2.99 -16.78
N THR A 543 17.67 -2.74 -17.86
CA THR A 543 16.82 -3.78 -18.48
C THR A 543 17.62 -4.94 -19.04
N ILE A 544 18.84 -4.70 -19.55
CA ILE A 544 19.77 -5.75 -19.98
C ILE A 544 20.24 -6.57 -18.77
N GLU A 545 20.63 -5.90 -17.67
CA GLU A 545 21.07 -6.57 -16.44
C GLU A 545 20.01 -7.53 -15.90
N PHE A 546 18.74 -7.11 -15.92
CA PHE A 546 17.60 -7.93 -15.47
C PHE A 546 17.09 -8.93 -16.53
N GLY A 547 17.70 -8.98 -17.71
CA GLY A 547 17.33 -9.88 -18.79
C GLY A 547 15.95 -9.57 -19.42
N ASP A 548 15.40 -8.38 -19.22
CA ASP A 548 14.12 -7.98 -19.80
C ASP A 548 14.28 -7.53 -21.25
N ARG A 549 14.44 -8.51 -22.13
CA ARG A 549 14.66 -8.28 -23.57
C ARG A 549 13.48 -7.52 -24.21
N TYR A 550 12.24 -7.75 -23.75
CA TYR A 550 11.09 -7.08 -24.33
C TYR A 550 11.10 -5.57 -24.10
N ASN A 551 11.39 -5.11 -22.87
CA ASN A 551 11.55 -3.68 -22.61
C ASN A 551 12.80 -3.09 -23.26
N CYS A 552 13.87 -3.86 -23.47
CA CYS A 552 15.00 -3.41 -24.29
C CYS A 552 14.55 -3.01 -25.70
N ALA A 553 13.65 -3.78 -26.33
CA ALA A 553 13.16 -3.44 -27.67
C ALA A 553 12.43 -2.08 -27.71
N ARG A 554 11.62 -1.78 -26.71
CA ARG A 554 10.94 -0.49 -26.59
C ARG A 554 11.94 0.67 -26.43
N ILE A 555 12.98 0.46 -25.64
CA ILE A 555 14.03 1.47 -25.44
C ILE A 555 14.84 1.64 -26.72
N TYR A 556 15.20 0.56 -27.43
CA TYR A 556 15.88 0.64 -28.74
C TYR A 556 15.06 1.42 -29.76
N TYR A 557 13.74 1.23 -29.81
CA TYR A 557 12.86 2.01 -30.69
C TYR A 557 13.00 3.52 -30.41
N HIS A 558 12.94 3.95 -29.15
CA HIS A 558 13.08 5.36 -28.81
C HIS A 558 14.51 5.91 -29.03
N LEU A 559 15.53 5.10 -28.76
CA LEU A 559 16.92 5.45 -29.10
C LEU A 559 17.10 5.63 -30.61
N GLY A 560 16.40 4.84 -31.43
CA GLY A 560 16.37 4.98 -32.87
C GLY A 560 15.81 6.33 -33.30
N ILE A 561 14.69 6.78 -32.70
CA ILE A 561 14.09 8.09 -32.95
C ILE A 561 15.07 9.20 -32.55
N VAL A 562 15.63 9.12 -31.34
CA VAL A 562 16.58 10.15 -30.86
C VAL A 562 17.82 10.23 -31.74
N ALA A 563 18.38 9.11 -32.16
CA ALA A 563 19.52 9.08 -33.08
C ALA A 563 19.18 9.68 -34.46
N GLN A 564 17.96 9.43 -34.98
CA GLN A 564 17.45 10.03 -36.21
C GLN A 564 17.40 11.57 -36.08
N GLU A 565 16.83 12.11 -34.99
CA GLU A 565 16.75 13.54 -34.73
C GLU A 565 18.13 14.20 -34.57
N LEU A 566 19.08 13.47 -33.97
CA LEU A 566 20.48 13.90 -33.86
C LEU A 566 21.29 13.71 -35.17
N ARG A 567 20.67 13.17 -36.23
CA ARG A 567 21.27 12.84 -37.52
C ARG A 567 22.40 11.79 -37.45
N GLU A 568 22.37 10.94 -36.44
CA GLU A 568 23.29 9.82 -36.25
C GLU A 568 22.72 8.56 -36.96
N TYR A 569 22.63 8.64 -38.27
CA TYR A 569 21.83 7.73 -39.10
C TYR A 569 22.27 6.26 -39.02
N ASP A 570 23.53 5.96 -38.90
CA ASP A 570 24.01 4.57 -38.73
C ASP A 570 23.54 3.98 -37.38
N GLN A 571 23.54 4.79 -36.33
CA GLN A 571 23.05 4.39 -35.01
C GLN A 571 21.53 4.21 -35.01
N ALA A 572 20.80 5.14 -35.63
CA ALA A 572 19.36 5.02 -35.77
C ALA A 572 18.96 3.70 -36.45
N ARG A 573 19.62 3.39 -37.59
CA ARG A 573 19.41 2.14 -38.32
C ARG A 573 19.67 0.90 -37.43
N HIS A 574 20.77 0.91 -36.69
CA HIS A 574 21.12 -0.18 -35.77
C HIS A 574 20.07 -0.37 -34.69
N TYR A 575 19.64 0.71 -34.03
CA TYR A 575 18.65 0.63 -32.96
C TYR A 575 17.28 0.12 -33.44
N TYR A 576 16.77 0.60 -34.59
CA TYR A 576 15.52 0.08 -35.16
C TYR A 576 15.63 -1.40 -35.51
N GLN A 577 16.79 -1.87 -36.04
CA GLN A 577 17.01 -3.29 -36.32
C GLN A 577 16.99 -4.15 -35.03
N GLN A 578 17.64 -3.69 -33.96
CA GLN A 578 17.62 -4.37 -32.67
C GLN A 578 16.19 -4.46 -32.10
N ALA A 579 15.42 -3.38 -32.19
CA ALA A 579 14.02 -3.38 -31.77
C ALA A 579 13.19 -4.42 -32.55
N LEU A 580 13.28 -4.44 -33.88
CA LEU A 580 12.58 -5.38 -34.75
C LEU A 580 12.94 -6.85 -34.51
N GLU A 581 14.24 -7.12 -34.31
CA GLU A 581 14.73 -8.49 -34.02
C GLU A 581 14.06 -9.04 -32.75
N ILE A 582 14.11 -8.25 -31.68
CA ILE A 582 13.54 -8.69 -30.41
C ILE A 582 12.01 -8.79 -30.47
N LEU A 583 11.33 -7.77 -31.02
CA LEU A 583 9.87 -7.80 -31.14
C LEU A 583 9.37 -8.99 -31.99
N SER A 584 10.13 -9.35 -33.03
CA SER A 584 9.83 -10.52 -33.86
C SER A 584 9.98 -11.82 -33.09
N GLU A 585 11.01 -11.97 -32.26
CA GLU A 585 11.19 -13.13 -31.39
C GLU A 585 10.03 -13.30 -30.40
N PHE A 586 9.53 -12.20 -29.84
CA PHE A 586 8.38 -12.21 -28.93
C PHE A 586 7.02 -12.32 -29.63
N GLY A 587 6.99 -12.28 -30.96
CA GLY A 587 5.75 -12.33 -31.75
C GLY A 587 4.88 -11.08 -31.61
N ASP A 588 5.44 -9.96 -31.15
CA ASP A 588 4.71 -8.70 -31.03
C ASP A 588 4.62 -8.00 -32.36
N ARG A 589 3.70 -8.47 -33.19
CA ARG A 589 3.50 -7.97 -34.56
C ARG A 589 3.05 -6.51 -34.58
N TYR A 590 2.25 -6.05 -33.61
CA TYR A 590 1.81 -4.66 -33.55
C TYR A 590 2.98 -3.68 -33.39
N ASN A 591 3.84 -3.91 -32.40
CA ASN A 591 5.02 -3.06 -32.21
C ASN A 591 6.05 -3.23 -33.33
N CYS A 592 6.14 -4.39 -33.99
CA CYS A 592 6.89 -4.54 -35.22
C CYS A 592 6.37 -3.59 -36.30
N ALA A 593 5.04 -3.51 -36.52
CA ALA A 593 4.45 -2.64 -37.52
C ALA A 593 4.73 -1.15 -37.24
N ILE A 594 4.59 -0.72 -35.98
CA ILE A 594 4.96 0.64 -35.56
C ILE A 594 6.45 0.94 -35.86
N THR A 595 7.32 -0.03 -35.55
CA THR A 595 8.76 0.12 -35.80
C THR A 595 9.08 0.13 -37.28
N TYR A 596 8.42 -0.69 -38.12
CA TYR A 596 8.53 -0.64 -39.58
C TYR A 596 8.06 0.69 -40.14
N HIS A 597 6.93 1.21 -39.65
CA HIS A 597 6.43 2.53 -40.07
C HIS A 597 7.46 3.63 -39.78
N GLN A 598 8.01 3.64 -38.56
CA GLN A 598 9.03 4.63 -38.19
C GLN A 598 10.34 4.42 -38.96
N PHE A 599 10.71 3.19 -39.25
CA PHE A 599 11.87 2.89 -40.10
C PHE A 599 11.62 3.35 -41.56
N GLY A 600 10.37 3.33 -42.02
CA GLY A 600 9.95 3.96 -43.26
C GLY A 600 10.19 5.46 -43.26
N ASN A 601 9.75 6.17 -42.20
CA ASN A 601 10.01 7.62 -42.03
C ASN A 601 11.51 7.92 -42.07
N PHE A 602 12.32 7.12 -41.37
CA PHE A 602 13.76 7.23 -41.35
C PHE A 602 14.37 7.07 -42.76
N ALA A 603 13.95 6.06 -43.52
CA ALA A 603 14.41 5.84 -44.90
C ALA A 603 13.97 6.98 -45.85
N GLU A 604 12.81 7.56 -45.62
CA GLU A 604 12.31 8.72 -46.36
C GLU A 604 13.17 9.96 -46.10
N ASP A 605 13.56 10.24 -44.86
CA ASP A 605 14.49 11.33 -44.49
C ASP A 605 15.84 11.20 -45.21
N LEU A 606 16.30 9.95 -45.39
CA LEU A 606 17.51 9.64 -46.17
C LEU A 606 17.29 9.66 -47.70
N ARG A 607 16.06 9.89 -48.19
CA ARG A 607 15.65 9.80 -49.56
C ARG A 607 15.82 8.42 -50.18
N GLU A 608 15.87 7.38 -49.34
CA GLU A 608 15.89 5.95 -49.72
C GLU A 608 14.49 5.46 -50.03
N TYR A 609 13.81 6.10 -50.98
CA TYR A 609 12.34 5.93 -51.21
C TYR A 609 11.89 4.49 -51.51
N TYR A 610 12.70 3.66 -52.14
CA TYR A 610 12.39 2.26 -52.34
C TYR A 610 12.38 1.48 -51.05
N GLN A 611 13.34 1.73 -50.16
CA GLN A 611 13.40 1.10 -48.84
C GLN A 611 12.26 1.61 -47.94
N ALA A 612 11.95 2.91 -47.99
CA ALA A 612 10.84 3.49 -47.26
C ALA A 612 9.52 2.79 -47.64
N ARG A 613 9.29 2.60 -48.95
CA ARG A 613 8.13 1.86 -49.47
C ARG A 613 8.04 0.45 -48.89
N ASP A 614 9.15 -0.30 -48.92
CA ASP A 614 9.17 -1.67 -48.47
C ASP A 614 8.86 -1.76 -46.95
N TYR A 615 9.36 -0.86 -46.16
CA TYR A 615 9.06 -0.78 -44.71
C TYR A 615 7.59 -0.41 -44.43
N TYR A 616 7.06 0.60 -45.14
CA TYR A 616 5.66 0.99 -44.98
C TYR A 616 4.72 -0.13 -45.43
N GLN A 617 5.06 -0.90 -46.48
CA GLN A 617 4.26 -2.04 -46.91
C GLN A 617 4.23 -3.14 -45.84
N GLN A 618 5.38 -3.46 -45.22
CA GLN A 618 5.43 -4.42 -44.12
C GLN A 618 4.58 -3.95 -42.94
N ALA A 619 4.63 -2.67 -42.59
CA ALA A 619 3.77 -2.11 -41.55
C ALA A 619 2.29 -2.23 -41.90
N LEU A 620 1.93 -1.85 -43.13
CA LEU A 620 0.55 -1.87 -43.64
C LEU A 620 -0.06 -3.26 -43.65
N GLU A 621 0.71 -4.28 -44.10
CA GLU A 621 0.25 -5.67 -44.11
C GLU A 621 -0.18 -6.12 -42.72
N ILE A 622 0.62 -5.78 -41.69
CA ILE A 622 0.32 -6.14 -40.31
C ILE A 622 -0.86 -5.35 -39.76
N PHE A 623 -0.92 -4.04 -40.03
CA PHE A 623 -2.06 -3.23 -39.58
C PHE A 623 -3.39 -3.69 -40.21
N ILE A 624 -3.39 -4.11 -41.49
CA ILE A 624 -4.58 -4.69 -42.17
C ILE A 624 -4.98 -6.01 -41.52
N GLU A 625 -4.01 -6.92 -41.27
CA GLU A 625 -4.25 -8.25 -40.69
C GLU A 625 -4.94 -8.13 -39.31
N PHE A 626 -4.52 -7.15 -38.49
CA PHE A 626 -5.08 -6.94 -37.16
C PHE A 626 -6.22 -5.94 -37.09
N GLY A 627 -6.63 -5.34 -38.20
CA GLY A 627 -7.76 -4.40 -38.30
C GLY A 627 -7.48 -3.01 -37.71
N TYR A 628 -6.22 -2.60 -37.59
CA TYR A 628 -5.81 -1.26 -37.12
C TYR A 628 -6.02 -0.23 -38.26
N ARG A 629 -7.28 0.10 -38.51
CA ARG A 629 -7.65 0.93 -39.68
C ARG A 629 -7.07 2.33 -39.66
N TYR A 630 -7.00 2.96 -38.50
CA TYR A 630 -6.45 4.32 -38.39
C TYR A 630 -4.96 4.37 -38.74
N GLU A 631 -4.18 3.39 -38.25
CA GLU A 631 -2.75 3.21 -38.54
C GLU A 631 -2.53 2.90 -40.04
N CYS A 632 -3.47 2.18 -40.68
CA CYS A 632 -3.45 1.99 -42.11
C CYS A 632 -3.57 3.32 -42.85
N ALA A 633 -4.41 4.26 -42.39
CA ALA A 633 -4.59 5.55 -43.07
C ALA A 633 -3.29 6.37 -43.05
N SER A 634 -2.64 6.45 -41.91
CA SER A 634 -1.34 7.14 -41.79
C SER A 634 -0.27 6.49 -42.67
N THR A 635 -0.25 5.15 -42.72
CA THR A 635 0.72 4.41 -43.55
C THR A 635 0.43 4.58 -45.04
N TYR A 636 -0.84 4.58 -45.47
CA TYR A 636 -1.24 4.90 -46.85
C TYR A 636 -0.83 6.33 -47.24
N GLN A 637 -0.97 7.29 -46.32
CA GLN A 637 -0.54 8.67 -46.61
C GLN A 637 0.96 8.74 -46.87
N GLN A 638 1.79 8.05 -46.06
CA GLN A 638 3.25 8.01 -46.25
C GLN A 638 3.61 7.26 -47.54
N LEU A 639 2.97 6.14 -47.85
CA LEU A 639 3.13 5.44 -49.15
C LEU A 639 2.78 6.35 -50.31
N GLY A 640 1.75 7.19 -50.20
CA GLY A 640 1.40 8.21 -51.17
C GLY A 640 2.49 9.24 -51.37
N ILE A 641 3.13 9.72 -50.28
CA ILE A 641 4.28 10.66 -50.36
C ILE A 641 5.46 9.99 -51.07
N VAL A 642 5.80 8.77 -50.70
CA VAL A 642 6.90 8.02 -51.33
C VAL A 642 6.64 7.79 -52.81
N ALA A 643 5.43 7.36 -53.19
CA ALA A 643 5.05 7.17 -54.60
C ALA A 643 5.11 8.50 -55.41
N GLN A 644 4.72 9.62 -54.81
CA GLN A 644 4.85 10.95 -55.37
C GLN A 644 6.33 11.34 -55.61
N GLN A 645 7.20 11.04 -54.68
CA GLN A 645 8.64 11.30 -54.84
C GLN A 645 9.27 10.43 -55.94
N LEU A 646 8.79 9.22 -56.08
CA LEU A 646 9.14 8.29 -57.19
C LEU A 646 8.49 8.66 -58.53
N GLN A 647 7.64 9.69 -58.57
CA GLN A 647 6.87 10.14 -59.72
C GLN A 647 5.82 9.11 -60.21
N GLU A 648 5.43 8.18 -59.36
CA GLU A 648 4.39 7.16 -59.58
C GLU A 648 2.99 7.76 -59.24
N TYR A 649 2.58 8.82 -59.96
CA TYR A 649 1.46 9.68 -59.56
C TYR A 649 0.11 8.95 -59.47
N ASP A 650 -0.15 7.98 -60.33
CA ASP A 650 -1.39 7.18 -60.27
C ASP A 650 -1.45 6.31 -59.00
N GLN A 651 -0.29 5.78 -58.58
CA GLN A 651 -0.16 5.01 -57.37
C GLN A 651 -0.27 5.90 -56.14
N ALA A 652 0.35 7.08 -56.17
CA ALA A 652 0.22 8.09 -55.13
C ALA A 652 -1.25 8.48 -54.88
N ARG A 653 -1.98 8.75 -55.98
CA ARG A 653 -3.41 9.05 -55.92
C ARG A 653 -4.20 7.93 -55.26
N HIS A 654 -3.94 6.69 -55.63
CA HIS A 654 -4.63 5.53 -55.08
C HIS A 654 -4.39 5.45 -53.55
N TYR A 655 -3.14 5.58 -53.06
CA TYR A 655 -2.83 5.55 -51.65
C TYR A 655 -3.46 6.71 -50.88
N TYR A 656 -3.42 7.93 -51.40
CA TYR A 656 -4.07 9.07 -50.76
C TYR A 656 -5.60 8.91 -50.68
N GLN A 657 -6.22 8.28 -51.67
CA GLN A 657 -7.66 8.02 -51.64
C GLN A 657 -8.01 7.01 -50.55
N GLN A 658 -7.20 5.95 -50.36
CA GLN A 658 -7.39 5.00 -49.28
C GLN A 658 -7.22 5.68 -47.91
N ALA A 659 -6.22 6.54 -47.78
CA ALA A 659 -6.03 7.31 -46.53
C ALA A 659 -7.22 8.22 -46.24
N LEU A 660 -7.68 8.96 -47.24
CA LEU A 660 -8.81 9.90 -47.14
C LEU A 660 -10.12 9.21 -46.75
N GLU A 661 -10.41 8.05 -47.32
CA GLU A 661 -11.58 7.25 -46.97
C GLU A 661 -11.60 6.91 -45.48
N ILE A 662 -10.48 6.43 -44.97
CA ILE A 662 -10.37 6.03 -43.57
C ILE A 662 -10.39 7.25 -42.62
N PHE A 663 -9.64 8.30 -42.93
CA PHE A 663 -9.66 9.52 -42.08
C PHE A 663 -11.08 10.14 -42.06
N THR A 664 -11.82 10.07 -43.15
CA THR A 664 -13.23 10.52 -43.22
C THR A 664 -14.13 9.66 -42.33
N GLU A 665 -13.96 8.32 -42.34
CA GLU A 665 -14.69 7.39 -41.49
C GLU A 665 -14.43 7.69 -39.97
N PHE A 666 -13.20 7.98 -39.62
CA PHE A 666 -12.82 8.31 -38.24
C PHE A 666 -13.11 9.77 -37.86
N GLY A 667 -13.59 10.60 -38.77
CA GLY A 667 -13.87 12.01 -38.52
C GLY A 667 -12.62 12.88 -38.32
N ASP A 668 -11.46 12.40 -38.75
CA ASP A 668 -10.20 13.14 -38.66
C ASP A 668 -10.07 14.14 -39.79
N ARG A 669 -10.81 15.24 -39.65
CA ARG A 669 -10.88 16.30 -40.66
C ARG A 669 -9.52 16.96 -40.92
N TYR A 670 -8.67 17.07 -39.92
CA TYR A 670 -7.37 17.70 -40.08
C TYR A 670 -6.45 16.90 -41.03
N ASN A 671 -6.37 15.57 -40.83
CA ASN A 671 -5.60 14.71 -41.72
C ASN A 671 -6.27 14.57 -43.09
N CYS A 672 -7.61 14.72 -43.20
CA CYS A 672 -8.27 14.86 -44.49
C CYS A 672 -7.76 16.09 -45.25
N ALA A 673 -7.57 17.24 -44.60
CA ALA A 673 -7.06 18.45 -45.28
C ALA A 673 -5.65 18.26 -45.85
N SER A 674 -4.75 17.63 -45.09
CA SER A 674 -3.40 17.29 -45.55
C SER A 674 -3.46 16.33 -46.76
N THR A 675 -4.35 15.33 -46.70
CA THR A 675 -4.53 14.35 -47.78
C THR A 675 -5.13 14.98 -49.04
N TYR A 676 -6.11 15.89 -48.90
CA TYR A 676 -6.64 16.67 -50.02
C TYR A 676 -5.56 17.54 -50.67
N HIS A 677 -4.73 18.21 -49.86
CA HIS A 677 -3.63 19.01 -50.39
C HIS A 677 -2.68 18.14 -51.23
N ASN A 678 -2.29 16.95 -50.75
CA ASN A 678 -1.45 16.02 -51.49
C ASN A 678 -2.10 15.47 -52.77
N LEU A 679 -3.40 15.15 -52.73
CA LEU A 679 -4.18 14.81 -53.91
C LEU A 679 -4.19 15.95 -54.96
N GLY A 680 -4.29 17.18 -54.47
CA GLY A 680 -4.17 18.38 -55.31
C GLY A 680 -2.82 18.46 -56.03
N ILE A 681 -1.71 18.21 -55.33
CA ILE A 681 -0.37 18.15 -55.91
C ILE A 681 -0.28 17.08 -57.01
N VAL A 682 -0.79 15.87 -56.70
CA VAL A 682 -0.79 14.76 -57.67
C VAL A 682 -1.61 15.11 -58.92
N ALA A 683 -2.84 15.64 -58.76
CA ALA A 683 -3.70 16.06 -59.85
C ALA A 683 -3.04 17.15 -60.70
N GLN A 684 -2.35 18.12 -60.08
CA GLN A 684 -1.60 19.18 -60.77
C GLN A 684 -0.44 18.59 -61.58
N LYS A 685 0.30 17.63 -61.07
CA LYS A 685 1.37 16.91 -61.79
C LYS A 685 0.83 16.12 -63.00
N LEU A 686 -0.36 15.59 -62.88
CA LEU A 686 -1.09 14.91 -63.95
C LEU A 686 -1.78 15.90 -64.92
N ARG A 687 -1.64 17.21 -64.73
CA ARG A 687 -2.28 18.31 -65.49
C ARG A 687 -3.82 18.30 -65.44
N GLN A 688 -4.39 17.71 -64.37
CA GLN A 688 -5.81 17.71 -64.09
C GLN A 688 -6.20 18.93 -63.24
N TYR A 689 -6.09 20.11 -63.82
CA TYR A 689 -6.12 21.38 -63.08
C TYR A 689 -7.44 21.64 -62.37
N ASP A 690 -8.59 21.32 -62.97
CA ASP A 690 -9.91 21.46 -62.34
C ASP A 690 -10.01 20.62 -61.09
N GLN A 691 -9.59 19.37 -61.17
CA GLN A 691 -9.60 18.43 -60.04
C GLN A 691 -8.61 18.86 -58.95
N ALA A 692 -7.45 19.40 -59.34
CA ALA A 692 -6.48 19.93 -58.40
C ALA A 692 -7.02 21.15 -57.61
N LYS A 693 -7.75 22.06 -58.30
CA LYS A 693 -8.43 23.18 -57.63
C LYS A 693 -9.46 22.72 -56.62
N ASP A 694 -10.29 21.78 -56.98
CA ASP A 694 -11.30 21.22 -56.06
C ASP A 694 -10.67 20.63 -54.82
N TYR A 695 -9.58 19.88 -54.94
CA TYR A 695 -8.87 19.31 -53.81
C TYR A 695 -8.21 20.39 -52.92
N TYR A 696 -7.56 21.42 -53.50
CA TYR A 696 -6.99 22.50 -52.71
C TYR A 696 -8.07 23.34 -52.01
N GLN A 697 -9.24 23.53 -52.63
CA GLN A 697 -10.35 24.22 -51.98
C GLN A 697 -10.88 23.44 -50.77
N GLN A 698 -11.07 22.12 -50.89
CA GLN A 698 -11.48 21.26 -49.79
C GLN A 698 -10.46 21.29 -48.64
N ALA A 699 -9.16 21.29 -48.97
CA ALA A 699 -8.10 21.44 -47.96
C ALA A 699 -8.21 22.79 -47.27
N LEU A 700 -8.40 23.90 -48.02
CA LEU A 700 -8.51 25.24 -47.46
C LEU A 700 -9.71 25.41 -46.55
N GLU A 701 -10.90 24.89 -46.95
CA GLU A 701 -12.10 24.98 -46.12
C GLU A 701 -11.85 24.38 -44.72
N ILE A 702 -11.21 23.24 -44.66
CA ILE A 702 -10.91 22.56 -43.42
C ILE A 702 -9.81 23.34 -42.65
N LEU A 703 -8.71 23.71 -43.27
CA LEU A 703 -7.60 24.43 -42.61
C LEU A 703 -8.07 25.77 -42.05
N ILE A 704 -8.95 26.50 -42.73
CA ILE A 704 -9.53 27.75 -42.25
C ILE A 704 -10.41 27.47 -41.01
N GLU A 705 -11.22 26.44 -40.99
CA GLU A 705 -12.05 26.03 -39.87
C GLU A 705 -11.17 25.74 -38.62
N PHE A 706 -10.05 25.05 -38.81
CA PHE A 706 -9.08 24.78 -37.72
C PHE A 706 -8.17 25.96 -37.40
N GLY A 707 -8.25 27.08 -38.09
CA GLY A 707 -7.43 28.25 -37.89
C GLY A 707 -5.95 28.09 -38.29
N ASP A 708 -5.63 27.05 -39.08
CA ASP A 708 -4.26 26.77 -39.52
C ASP A 708 -3.90 27.61 -40.75
N ARG A 709 -3.67 28.89 -40.50
CA ARG A 709 -3.29 29.87 -41.53
C ARG A 709 -2.00 29.50 -42.24
N TYR A 710 -1.01 28.92 -41.53
CA TYR A 710 0.26 28.57 -42.15
C TYR A 710 0.11 27.55 -43.30
N ASN A 711 -0.63 26.46 -43.05
CA ASN A 711 -0.84 25.46 -44.06
C ASN A 711 -1.81 25.93 -45.20
N CYS A 712 -2.66 26.91 -44.95
CA CYS A 712 -3.43 27.58 -45.99
C CYS A 712 -2.52 28.25 -47.03
N ALA A 713 -1.37 28.81 -46.64
CA ALA A 713 -0.44 29.48 -47.58
C ALA A 713 0.08 28.54 -48.66
N SER A 714 0.33 27.27 -48.34
CA SER A 714 0.74 26.24 -49.32
C SER A 714 -0.33 26.01 -50.36
N SER A 715 -1.59 25.81 -49.91
CA SER A 715 -2.71 25.60 -50.83
C SER A 715 -3.04 26.81 -51.70
N TYR A 716 -2.98 28.03 -51.14
CA TYR A 716 -3.08 29.27 -51.96
C TYR A 716 -1.94 29.40 -52.94
N GLY A 717 -0.70 29.10 -52.55
CA GLY A 717 0.45 29.09 -53.47
C GLY A 717 0.25 28.16 -54.65
N GLN A 718 -0.27 26.95 -54.42
CA GLN A 718 -0.55 25.97 -55.48
C GLN A 718 -1.72 26.42 -56.40
N LEU A 719 -2.80 26.94 -55.81
CA LEU A 719 -3.91 27.52 -56.61
C LEU A 719 -3.42 28.67 -57.48
N GLY A 720 -2.54 29.52 -56.97
CA GLY A 720 -1.92 30.59 -57.73
C GLY A 720 -1.04 30.10 -58.89
N THR A 721 -0.31 28.98 -58.70
CA THR A 721 0.49 28.38 -59.80
C THR A 721 -0.36 27.71 -60.84
N ILE A 722 -1.50 27.11 -60.49
CA ILE A 722 -2.49 26.56 -61.45
C ILE A 722 -3.10 27.70 -62.27
N ALA A 723 -3.59 28.75 -61.58
CA ALA A 723 -4.19 29.89 -62.27
C ALA A 723 -3.17 30.57 -63.22
N GLN A 724 -1.89 30.62 -62.87
CA GLN A 724 -0.84 31.08 -63.81
C GLN A 724 -0.71 30.16 -65.04
N ALA A 725 -0.74 28.82 -64.82
CA ALA A 725 -0.65 27.86 -65.93
C ALA A 725 -1.86 27.90 -66.85
N GLU A 726 -3.01 28.35 -66.39
CA GLU A 726 -4.24 28.58 -67.14
C GLU A 726 -4.35 29.98 -67.72
N GLU A 727 -3.32 30.80 -67.57
CA GLU A 727 -3.27 32.20 -68.03
C GLU A 727 -4.30 33.13 -67.34
N ASN A 728 -4.88 32.69 -66.18
CA ASN A 728 -5.74 33.52 -65.34
C ASN A 728 -4.89 34.36 -64.36
N TYR A 729 -4.23 35.37 -64.87
CA TYR A 729 -3.24 36.15 -64.13
C TYR A 729 -3.82 36.94 -62.96
N ALA A 730 -5.08 37.35 -63.01
CA ALA A 730 -5.75 38.03 -61.92
C ALA A 730 -5.91 37.14 -60.69
N GLU A 731 -6.42 35.94 -60.89
CA GLU A 731 -6.60 34.93 -59.83
C GLU A 731 -5.22 34.45 -59.30
N ALA A 732 -4.25 34.26 -60.21
CA ALA A 732 -2.89 33.88 -59.86
C ALA A 732 -2.26 34.89 -58.87
N ARG A 733 -2.39 36.20 -59.22
CA ARG A 733 -1.86 37.28 -58.34
C ARG A 733 -2.53 37.28 -56.97
N THR A 734 -3.87 37.17 -56.94
CA THR A 734 -4.66 37.15 -55.69
C THR A 734 -4.19 36.01 -54.75
N ASN A 735 -4.16 34.79 -55.26
CA ASN A 735 -3.78 33.64 -54.46
C ASN A 735 -2.32 33.67 -54.02
N LEU A 736 -1.41 34.04 -54.90
CA LEU A 736 0.02 34.17 -54.54
C LEU A 736 0.27 35.30 -53.60
N GLN A 737 -0.44 36.43 -53.70
CA GLN A 737 -0.33 37.54 -52.74
C GLN A 737 -0.76 37.10 -51.36
N THR A 738 -1.91 36.38 -51.26
CA THR A 738 -2.40 35.81 -49.98
C THR A 738 -1.36 34.85 -49.37
N ALA A 739 -0.80 33.95 -50.16
CA ALA A 739 0.23 33.02 -49.73
C ALA A 739 1.48 33.76 -49.21
N LEU A 740 1.93 34.85 -49.95
CA LEU A 740 3.06 35.68 -49.57
C LEU A 740 2.81 36.36 -48.23
N GLU A 741 1.66 36.99 -48.05
CA GLU A 741 1.28 37.67 -46.82
C GLU A 741 1.40 36.75 -45.61
N ILE A 742 0.87 35.52 -45.73
CA ILE A 742 0.95 34.51 -44.65
C ILE A 742 2.40 34.08 -44.42
N TYR A 743 3.18 33.79 -45.46
CA TYR A 743 4.57 33.38 -45.24
C TYR A 743 5.42 34.48 -44.60
N VAL A 744 5.14 35.75 -44.91
CA VAL A 744 5.81 36.90 -44.26
C VAL A 744 5.38 37.04 -42.79
N GLU A 745 4.08 36.91 -42.52
CA GLU A 745 3.55 36.90 -41.14
C GLU A 745 4.23 35.84 -40.26
N TYR A 746 4.42 34.63 -40.80
CA TYR A 746 5.09 33.52 -40.11
C TYR A 746 6.60 33.49 -40.26
N GLN A 747 7.22 34.56 -40.77
CA GLN A 747 8.68 34.76 -40.96
C GLN A 747 9.38 33.63 -41.76
N ASN A 748 8.64 32.97 -42.66
CA ASN A 748 9.20 31.97 -43.57
C ASN A 748 9.77 32.62 -44.83
N GLU A 749 10.99 33.21 -44.72
CA GLU A 749 11.65 33.92 -45.81
C GLU A 749 11.95 33.05 -47.04
N TYR A 750 12.14 31.74 -46.86
CA TYR A 750 12.39 30.84 -47.98
C TYR A 750 11.16 30.78 -48.92
N TRP A 751 9.98 30.44 -48.38
CA TRP A 751 8.76 30.36 -49.17
C TRP A 751 8.26 31.73 -49.63
N ALA A 752 8.42 32.74 -48.80
CA ALA A 752 8.12 34.11 -49.22
C ALA A 752 8.97 34.56 -50.43
N LYS A 753 10.24 34.17 -50.49
CA LYS A 753 11.11 34.43 -51.65
C LYS A 753 10.60 33.67 -52.92
N VAL A 754 10.30 32.39 -52.78
CA VAL A 754 9.77 31.55 -53.89
C VAL A 754 8.50 32.18 -54.47
N VAL A 755 7.54 32.56 -53.64
CA VAL A 755 6.28 33.17 -54.07
C VAL A 755 6.53 34.55 -54.73
N ARG A 756 7.45 35.38 -54.21
CA ARG A 756 7.83 36.67 -54.88
C ARG A 756 8.43 36.46 -56.27
N GLU A 757 9.21 35.42 -56.47
CA GLU A 757 9.79 35.09 -57.80
C GLU A 757 8.69 34.67 -58.77
N ILE A 758 7.72 33.87 -58.34
CA ILE A 758 6.57 33.47 -59.15
C ILE A 758 5.73 34.70 -59.52
N LEU A 759 5.43 35.58 -58.54
CA LEU A 759 4.68 36.81 -58.78
C LEU A 759 5.35 37.74 -59.82
N LYS A 760 6.67 37.80 -59.82
CA LYS A 760 7.44 38.58 -60.80
C LYS A 760 7.35 38.00 -62.24
N SER A 761 7.12 36.69 -62.35
CA SER A 761 7.05 36.03 -63.64
C SER A 761 5.65 36.13 -64.31
N ILE A 762 4.64 36.65 -63.59
CA ILE A 762 3.29 36.83 -64.12
C ILE A 762 3.23 38.14 -64.92
N PRO A 763 2.74 38.08 -66.22
CA PRO A 763 2.53 39.26 -67.04
C PRO A 763 1.60 40.27 -66.36
N GLU A 764 1.79 41.58 -66.60
CA GLU A 764 0.95 42.64 -66.02
C GLU A 764 -0.51 42.56 -66.48
#